data_8e9a359e52785e13fbdecec465b7868d
#
_entry.id   8e9a359e52785e13fbdecec465b7868d
#
_cell.length_a   1.000
_cell.length_b   1.000
_cell.length_c   1.000
_cell.angle_alpha   90.00
_cell.angle_beta   90.00
_cell.angle_gamma   90.00
#
_symmetry.space_group_name_H-M   'P 1'
#
loop_
_entity.id
_entity.type
_entity.pdbx_description
1 polymer ?
#
loop_
_entity_poly.entity_id
_entity_poly.type
_entity_poly.pdbx_seq_one_letter_code
_entity_poly.pdbx_strand_id
1 'polypeptide(L)'
;MEVVKRDGSRAPFDPRKIRSAIARAGAATGEYGPDEAARLTQSVERALAAAGAECPAIEAIQDVVERALLAAGHVPTARAYIVYREQHRALRGDRQTLVDVERSVNEYLTQQDWRVNANANQGYSLGGLILNVSGKVIANYWLSHVYPPEVGEAHRAADLHIHDLDMLSGYCAGWSLRTFLAEGLNGVPGKVEAAPPKHLSSAVGQIVNFLGTLQNEWAGAQAFSSFDTYMAPFVRKDRLRYAEVRQCIQELVYNLNVPSRWGTQTPFTNLTFDWICPEDVRGQVPVIAGEEMAFTYGDLQPEMDMVNRAYIEVMTAGDAKGRVFTFPIPTYNITRDFNWDHPNCEALFTMTAKYGLPYFQNFVNSDLQPHMIRSMCCRLQLDLRELLKRGNGLFGSAEQTGSLGVVTINCARLGYLHRGDKAGLYARLDELLRLAASSLEIKRKVIQRLMDQGLFPYTKRYLGTLRNHFSTVGVNGVNEMIRNFSRGTADITGRWGHDFALDLLRHVRSRIVEMQEQTGHLYNLEATPAEGTTYRFAKEDRKRYPGILQAGTEANPYYTNSTQLPVGFTDDPFEALERQDELQRQYTGGTVLHLYMEGPLSGAQACKQLVRRSLERFRLPYITVTPTFSICPKHGYLPGRHDFCPRCDTELLAVKRGAIATPIVAQGG
;
A
#
# COMPACT_ATOMS: atom_id res chain seq x y z
N MET A 1 -38.40 19.05 20.84
CA MET A 1 -37.45 18.93 19.75
C MET A 1 -36.06 18.67 20.34
N GLU A 2 -35.35 17.68 19.88
CA GLU A 2 -33.95 17.43 20.19
C GLU A 2 -33.07 17.95 19.05
N VAL A 3 -31.80 18.09 19.32
CA VAL A 3 -30.79 18.46 18.33
C VAL A 3 -29.64 17.46 18.34
N VAL A 4 -29.11 17.13 17.17
CA VAL A 4 -27.89 16.35 17.05
C VAL A 4 -26.69 17.28 17.18
N LYS A 5 -25.90 17.08 18.24
CA LYS A 5 -24.63 17.80 18.40
C LYS A 5 -23.59 17.30 17.40
N ARG A 6 -22.49 18.03 17.26
CA ARG A 6 -21.38 17.72 16.36
C ARG A 6 -20.64 16.42 16.69
N ASP A 7 -20.71 16.00 17.96
CA ASP A 7 -20.17 14.71 18.44
C ASP A 7 -21.10 13.52 18.22
N GLY A 8 -22.25 13.76 17.54
CA GLY A 8 -23.31 12.76 17.32
C GLY A 8 -24.26 12.57 18.51
N SER A 9 -23.99 13.15 19.68
CA SER A 9 -24.88 13.07 20.83
C SER A 9 -26.14 13.92 20.62
N ARG A 10 -27.26 13.51 21.25
CA ARG A 10 -28.51 14.27 21.25
C ARG A 10 -28.63 15.13 22.50
N ALA A 11 -29.24 16.29 22.35
CA ALA A 11 -29.55 17.19 23.46
C ALA A 11 -30.86 17.92 23.24
N PRO A 12 -31.55 18.40 24.30
CA PRO A 12 -32.71 19.23 24.17
C PRO A 12 -32.41 20.51 23.38
N PHE A 13 -33.33 20.90 22.50
CA PHE A 13 -33.25 22.17 21.78
C PHE A 13 -33.39 23.33 22.76
N ASP A 14 -32.45 24.28 22.76
CA ASP A 14 -32.48 25.47 23.63
C ASP A 14 -32.39 26.77 22.77
N PRO A 15 -33.54 27.45 22.53
CA PRO A 15 -33.61 28.66 21.75
C PRO A 15 -32.76 29.82 22.34
N ARG A 16 -32.51 29.82 23.64
CA ARG A 16 -31.71 30.87 24.30
C ARG A 16 -30.29 30.92 23.76
N LYS A 17 -29.75 29.78 23.34
CA LYS A 17 -28.41 29.71 22.70
C LYS A 17 -28.40 30.38 21.34
N ILE A 18 -29.45 30.24 20.56
CA ILE A 18 -29.63 30.90 19.24
C ILE A 18 -29.76 32.43 19.48
N ARG A 19 -30.63 32.82 20.41
CA ARG A 19 -30.82 34.23 20.77
C ARG A 19 -29.51 34.88 21.21
N SER A 20 -28.74 34.24 22.08
CA SER A 20 -27.46 34.72 22.54
C SER A 20 -26.44 34.87 21.38
N ALA A 21 -26.41 33.95 20.44
CA ALA A 21 -25.52 34.04 19.28
C ALA A 21 -25.90 35.18 18.34
N ILE A 22 -27.18 35.33 18.03
CA ILE A 22 -27.72 36.43 17.20
C ILE A 22 -27.49 37.79 17.88
N ALA A 23 -27.78 37.90 19.17
CA ALA A 23 -27.58 39.15 19.93
C ALA A 23 -26.11 39.58 19.93
N ARG A 24 -25.18 38.67 20.15
CA ARG A 24 -23.74 38.98 20.10
C ARG A 24 -23.29 39.42 18.71
N ALA A 25 -23.81 38.81 17.65
CA ALA A 25 -23.49 39.19 16.28
C ALA A 25 -24.02 40.61 15.95
N GLY A 26 -25.27 40.92 16.33
CA GLY A 26 -25.85 42.22 16.16
C GLY A 26 -25.15 43.32 16.95
N ALA A 27 -24.76 43.02 18.20
CA ALA A 27 -23.98 43.94 19.03
C ALA A 27 -22.58 44.19 18.44
N ALA A 28 -21.92 43.18 17.88
CA ALA A 28 -20.59 43.31 17.27
C ALA A 28 -20.59 44.19 16.01
N THR A 29 -21.69 44.24 15.28
CA THR A 29 -21.87 45.07 14.08
C THR A 29 -22.58 46.40 14.34
N GLY A 30 -23.19 46.54 15.52
CA GLY A 30 -23.99 47.70 15.87
C GLY A 30 -25.31 47.84 15.11
N GLU A 31 -25.76 46.78 14.38
CA GLU A 31 -26.98 46.86 13.55
C GLU A 31 -28.27 46.82 14.35
N TYR A 32 -28.31 46.06 15.45
CA TYR A 32 -29.54 45.90 16.25
C TYR A 32 -29.27 45.47 17.70
N GLY A 33 -30.32 45.64 18.53
CA GLY A 33 -30.30 45.33 19.95
C GLY A 33 -31.02 44.01 20.29
N PRO A 34 -31.24 43.76 21.62
CA PRO A 34 -31.81 42.49 22.12
C PRO A 34 -33.22 42.18 21.61
N ASP A 35 -34.05 43.17 21.32
CA ASP A 35 -35.44 42.96 20.88
C ASP A 35 -35.49 42.42 19.46
N GLU A 36 -34.65 42.90 18.58
CA GLU A 36 -34.52 42.41 17.23
C GLU A 36 -33.91 40.97 17.22
N ALA A 37 -32.91 40.74 18.09
CA ALA A 37 -32.37 39.38 18.26
C ALA A 37 -33.44 38.37 18.74
N ALA A 38 -34.40 38.82 19.56
CA ALA A 38 -35.53 37.98 19.96
C ALA A 38 -36.48 37.67 18.78
N ARG A 39 -36.81 38.68 17.96
CA ARG A 39 -37.64 38.52 16.75
C ARG A 39 -37.00 37.58 15.73
N LEU A 40 -35.70 37.75 15.47
CA LEU A 40 -34.94 36.88 14.59
C LEU A 40 -34.90 35.43 15.08
N THR A 41 -34.74 35.25 16.42
CA THR A 41 -34.78 33.91 17.03
C THR A 41 -36.14 33.23 16.79
N GLN A 42 -37.25 33.96 16.99
CA GLN A 42 -38.59 33.40 16.71
C GLN A 42 -38.76 33.07 15.22
N SER A 43 -38.19 33.86 14.32
CA SER A 43 -38.18 33.53 12.89
C SER A 43 -37.42 32.23 12.57
N VAL A 44 -36.26 32.01 13.21
CA VAL A 44 -35.49 30.76 13.12
C VAL A 44 -36.30 29.58 13.66
N GLU A 45 -36.95 29.72 14.82
CA GLU A 45 -37.79 28.67 15.42
C GLU A 45 -38.93 28.28 14.48
N ARG A 46 -39.64 29.26 13.88
CA ARG A 46 -40.69 29.01 12.90
C ARG A 46 -40.18 28.31 11.66
N ALA A 47 -39.02 28.71 11.14
CA ALA A 47 -38.42 28.08 9.98
C ALA A 47 -37.98 26.61 10.25
N LEU A 48 -37.45 26.33 11.44
CA LEU A 48 -37.12 24.97 11.87
C LEU A 48 -38.37 24.10 12.03
N ALA A 49 -39.45 24.65 12.61
CA ALA A 49 -40.74 23.95 12.75
C ALA A 49 -41.36 23.66 11.39
N ALA A 50 -41.31 24.63 10.47
CA ALA A 50 -41.84 24.45 9.10
C ALA A 50 -41.07 23.42 8.27
N ALA A 51 -39.77 23.22 8.56
CA ALA A 51 -38.97 22.22 7.89
C ALA A 51 -39.24 20.77 8.35
N GLY A 52 -40.09 20.58 9.39
CA GLY A 52 -40.51 19.25 9.86
C GLY A 52 -39.40 18.36 10.43
N ALA A 53 -38.24 18.94 10.76
CA ALA A 53 -37.10 18.16 11.29
C ALA A 53 -37.29 17.84 12.77
N GLU A 54 -37.52 16.56 13.11
CA GLU A 54 -37.69 16.14 14.52
C GLU A 54 -36.42 16.31 15.33
N CYS A 55 -35.21 16.18 14.70
CA CYS A 55 -33.92 16.26 15.33
C CYS A 55 -32.86 16.90 14.38
N PRO A 56 -32.88 18.25 14.16
CA PRO A 56 -31.94 18.89 13.26
C PRO A 56 -30.51 18.90 13.81
N ALA A 57 -29.52 18.79 12.92
CA ALA A 57 -28.12 19.01 13.28
C ALA A 57 -27.82 20.48 13.58
N ILE A 58 -26.82 20.75 14.44
CA ILE A 58 -26.44 22.13 14.80
C ILE A 58 -26.07 22.95 13.56
N GLU A 59 -25.42 22.35 12.57
CA GLU A 59 -25.07 23.01 11.30
C GLU A 59 -26.32 23.48 10.55
N ALA A 60 -27.33 22.63 10.43
CA ALA A 60 -28.60 22.98 9.78
C ALA A 60 -29.31 24.13 10.51
N ILE A 61 -29.24 24.17 11.85
CA ILE A 61 -29.77 25.28 12.64
C ILE A 61 -29.01 26.59 12.32
N GLN A 62 -27.69 26.54 12.23
CA GLN A 62 -26.84 27.69 11.89
C GLN A 62 -27.13 28.22 10.49
N ASP A 63 -27.36 27.31 9.51
CA ASP A 63 -27.76 27.72 8.15
C ASP A 63 -29.13 28.42 8.12
N VAL A 64 -30.06 28.02 9.00
CA VAL A 64 -31.35 28.71 9.16
C VAL A 64 -31.14 30.09 9.80
N VAL A 65 -30.23 30.24 10.76
CA VAL A 65 -29.87 31.55 11.36
C VAL A 65 -29.30 32.49 10.30
N GLU A 66 -28.38 32.02 9.49
CA GLU A 66 -27.79 32.83 8.39
C GLU A 66 -28.86 33.31 7.41
N ARG A 67 -29.74 32.44 7.00
CA ARG A 67 -30.87 32.79 6.11
C ARG A 67 -31.83 33.78 6.74
N ALA A 68 -32.12 33.63 8.04
CA ALA A 68 -33.00 34.57 8.75
C ALA A 68 -32.38 35.98 8.86
N LEU A 69 -31.08 36.09 9.12
CA LEU A 69 -30.33 37.35 9.13
C LEU A 69 -30.33 38.04 7.75
N LEU A 70 -30.07 37.28 6.69
CA LEU A 70 -30.11 37.78 5.31
C LEU A 70 -31.54 38.21 4.87
N ALA A 71 -32.55 37.42 5.19
CA ALA A 71 -33.93 37.74 4.88
C ALA A 71 -34.47 38.97 5.61
N ALA A 72 -33.95 39.25 6.81
CA ALA A 72 -34.24 40.43 7.58
C ALA A 72 -33.44 41.70 7.14
N GLY A 73 -32.55 41.57 6.16
CA GLY A 73 -31.75 42.67 5.63
C GLY A 73 -30.46 43.00 6.45
N HIS A 74 -30.17 42.20 7.47
CA HIS A 74 -28.97 42.41 8.32
C HIS A 74 -27.71 41.78 7.67
N VAL A 75 -27.33 42.32 6.51
CA VAL A 75 -26.22 41.76 5.69
C VAL A 75 -24.86 41.88 6.39
N PRO A 76 -24.47 42.99 7.04
CA PRO A 76 -23.23 43.08 7.81
C PRO A 76 -23.17 42.08 8.97
N THR A 77 -24.29 41.92 9.72
CA THR A 77 -24.36 40.91 10.81
C THR A 77 -24.33 39.51 10.28
N ALA A 78 -25.00 39.19 9.19
CA ALA A 78 -24.93 37.87 8.55
C ALA A 78 -23.50 37.55 8.14
N ARG A 79 -22.79 38.47 7.51
CA ARG A 79 -21.36 38.29 7.15
C ARG A 79 -20.48 38.11 8.39
N ALA A 80 -20.64 38.88 9.42
CA ALA A 80 -19.92 38.73 10.68
C ALA A 80 -20.20 37.39 11.35
N TYR A 81 -21.44 36.92 11.31
CA TYR A 81 -21.85 35.64 11.85
C TYR A 81 -21.21 34.47 11.09
N ILE A 82 -21.17 34.50 9.75
CA ILE A 82 -20.53 33.51 8.88
C ILE A 82 -19.03 33.45 9.15
N VAL A 83 -18.35 34.61 9.19
CA VAL A 83 -16.90 34.68 9.49
C VAL A 83 -16.61 34.13 10.89
N TYR A 84 -17.39 34.54 11.89
CA TYR A 84 -17.26 34.02 13.25
C TYR A 84 -17.47 32.49 13.33
N ARG A 85 -18.46 31.96 12.62
CA ARG A 85 -18.75 30.54 12.50
C ARG A 85 -17.54 29.79 11.91
N GLU A 86 -16.96 30.31 10.82
CA GLU A 86 -15.78 29.71 10.18
C GLU A 86 -14.52 29.78 11.07
N GLN A 87 -14.26 30.92 11.71
CA GLN A 87 -13.15 31.03 12.67
C GLN A 87 -13.28 30.05 13.83
N HIS A 88 -14.47 29.92 14.40
CA HIS A 88 -14.73 28.94 15.45
C HIS A 88 -14.72 27.49 14.96
N ARG A 89 -15.02 27.25 13.69
CA ARG A 89 -14.84 25.93 13.06
C ARG A 89 -13.37 25.58 12.97
N ALA A 90 -12.53 26.51 12.51
CA ALA A 90 -11.08 26.36 12.46
C ALA A 90 -10.47 26.11 13.85
N LEU A 91 -10.79 26.97 14.85
CA LEU A 91 -10.32 26.84 16.23
C LEU A 91 -10.77 25.52 16.91
N ARG A 92 -11.93 24.99 16.56
CA ARG A 92 -12.38 23.68 17.04
C ARG A 92 -11.65 22.55 16.33
N GLY A 93 -11.33 22.72 15.06
CA GLY A 93 -10.46 21.80 14.31
C GLY A 93 -9.11 21.66 15.00
N ASP A 94 -8.49 22.76 15.36
CA ASP A 94 -7.22 22.79 16.09
C ASP A 94 -7.33 22.12 17.48
N ARG A 95 -8.42 22.37 18.22
CA ARG A 95 -8.66 21.71 19.51
C ARG A 95 -8.94 20.21 19.36
N GLN A 96 -9.68 19.79 18.32
CA GLN A 96 -9.87 18.38 18.02
C GLN A 96 -8.56 17.71 17.64
N THR A 97 -7.69 18.39 16.90
CA THR A 97 -6.36 17.87 16.56
C THR A 97 -5.52 17.63 17.81
N LEU A 98 -5.53 18.52 18.80
CA LEU A 98 -4.81 18.35 20.07
C LEU A 98 -5.36 17.21 20.92
N VAL A 99 -6.69 17.08 21.01
CA VAL A 99 -7.35 15.95 21.71
C VAL A 99 -7.06 14.63 21.04
N ASP A 100 -7.06 14.61 19.71
CA ASP A 100 -6.73 13.40 18.92
C ASP A 100 -5.27 12.96 19.10
N VAL A 101 -4.34 13.89 19.33
CA VAL A 101 -2.92 13.57 19.59
C VAL A 101 -2.76 12.88 20.93
N GLU A 102 -3.38 13.37 22.01
CA GLU A 102 -3.36 12.74 23.34
C GLU A 102 -3.94 11.31 23.28
N ARG A 103 -5.10 11.17 22.68
CA ARG A 103 -5.74 9.87 22.46
C ARG A 103 -4.85 8.94 21.63
N SER A 104 -4.21 9.47 20.57
CA SER A 104 -3.33 8.69 19.71
C SER A 104 -2.10 8.16 20.43
N VAL A 105 -1.50 8.95 21.32
CA VAL A 105 -0.39 8.51 22.17
C VAL A 105 -0.85 7.38 23.10
N ASN A 106 -1.99 7.55 23.80
CA ASN A 106 -2.51 6.57 24.73
C ASN A 106 -2.92 5.26 24.03
N GLU A 107 -3.58 5.34 22.85
CA GLU A 107 -3.95 4.16 22.05
C GLU A 107 -2.72 3.37 21.58
N TYR A 108 -1.61 4.06 21.22
CA TYR A 108 -0.36 3.40 20.88
C TYR A 108 0.29 2.73 22.11
N LEU A 109 0.40 3.44 23.22
CA LEU A 109 1.03 2.92 24.44
C LEU A 109 0.29 1.72 25.02
N THR A 110 -1.05 1.69 24.92
CA THR A 110 -1.89 0.57 25.34
C THR A 110 -2.02 -0.52 24.27
N GLN A 111 -1.35 -0.39 23.12
CA GLN A 111 -1.43 -1.30 21.97
C GLN A 111 -2.85 -1.54 21.44
N GLN A 112 -3.77 -0.61 21.68
CA GLN A 112 -5.16 -0.68 21.19
C GLN A 112 -5.30 -0.22 19.74
N ASP A 113 -4.33 0.52 19.21
CA ASP A 113 -4.32 0.90 17.79
C ASP A 113 -3.91 -0.31 16.95
N TRP A 114 -4.84 -0.82 16.15
CA TRP A 114 -4.60 -1.95 15.25
C TRP A 114 -3.42 -1.75 14.29
N ARG A 115 -3.06 -0.49 13.99
CA ARG A 115 -1.94 -0.14 13.12
C ARG A 115 -0.59 -0.50 13.71
N VAL A 116 -0.48 -0.63 15.03
CA VAL A 116 0.75 -1.03 15.72
C VAL A 116 1.21 -2.42 15.28
N ASN A 117 0.27 -3.29 14.91
CA ASN A 117 0.54 -4.66 14.48
C ASN A 117 0.20 -4.89 12.98
N ALA A 118 -0.20 -3.85 12.24
CA ALA A 118 -0.68 -3.98 10.87
C ALA A 118 0.44 -4.20 9.84
N ASN A 119 1.67 -3.81 10.15
CA ASN A 119 2.82 -3.95 9.25
C ASN A 119 3.93 -4.76 9.94
N ALA A 120 4.37 -5.83 9.28
CA ALA A 120 5.52 -6.63 9.73
C ALA A 120 6.82 -5.82 9.88
N ASN A 121 6.88 -4.62 9.29
CA ASN A 121 8.05 -3.74 9.28
C ASN A 121 8.12 -2.78 10.47
N GLN A 122 7.04 -2.64 11.24
CA GLN A 122 6.97 -1.70 12.36
C GLN A 122 6.84 -2.48 13.66
N GLY A 123 7.82 -2.33 14.56
CA GLY A 123 7.75 -2.83 15.92
C GLY A 123 7.18 -1.80 16.90
N TYR A 124 6.61 -2.26 18.02
CA TYR A 124 6.28 -1.40 19.16
C TYR A 124 7.57 -0.80 19.72
N SER A 125 7.76 0.52 19.52
CA SER A 125 9.00 1.23 19.83
C SER A 125 8.75 2.74 19.95
N LEU A 126 9.71 3.47 20.52
CA LEU A 126 9.64 4.94 20.59
C LEU A 126 9.57 5.58 19.20
N GLY A 127 10.38 5.10 18.25
CA GLY A 127 10.30 5.57 16.88
C GLY A 127 8.94 5.28 16.23
N GLY A 128 8.35 4.11 16.50
CA GLY A 128 7.00 3.75 16.07
C GLY A 128 5.92 4.67 16.64
N LEU A 129 6.04 5.08 17.91
CA LEU A 129 5.17 6.07 18.53
C LEU A 129 5.24 7.42 17.77
N ILE A 130 6.46 7.91 17.50
CA ILE A 130 6.67 9.17 16.79
C ILE A 130 6.03 9.11 15.40
N LEU A 131 6.28 8.03 14.64
CA LEU A 131 5.69 7.83 13.32
C LEU A 131 4.16 7.74 13.36
N ASN A 132 3.59 7.04 14.35
CA ASN A 132 2.14 6.92 14.51
C ASN A 132 1.48 8.27 14.77
N VAL A 133 2.01 9.04 15.72
CA VAL A 133 1.45 10.36 16.08
C VAL A 133 1.63 11.35 14.92
N SER A 134 2.84 11.48 14.37
CA SER A 134 3.09 12.35 13.22
C SER A 134 2.25 11.99 12.01
N GLY A 135 2.11 10.70 11.75
CA GLY A 135 1.29 10.18 10.65
C GLY A 135 -0.19 10.54 10.77
N LYS A 136 -0.76 10.45 11.98
CA LYS A 136 -2.16 10.89 12.22
C LYS A 136 -2.35 12.40 11.98
N VAL A 137 -1.38 13.21 12.39
CA VAL A 137 -1.40 14.66 12.16
C VAL A 137 -1.32 14.99 10.66
N ILE A 138 -0.40 14.35 9.95
CA ILE A 138 -0.23 14.52 8.50
C ILE A 138 -1.47 14.04 7.74
N ALA A 139 -2.05 12.91 8.12
CA ALA A 139 -3.29 12.41 7.51
C ALA A 139 -4.46 13.38 7.69
N ASN A 140 -4.58 13.99 8.88
CA ASN A 140 -5.59 15.02 9.11
C ASN A 140 -5.35 16.27 8.26
N TYR A 141 -4.09 16.67 8.09
CA TYR A 141 -3.72 17.78 7.21
C TYR A 141 -4.13 17.51 5.75
N TRP A 142 -3.85 16.32 5.21
CA TRP A 142 -4.30 15.92 3.88
C TRP A 142 -5.82 16.04 3.74
N LEU A 143 -6.57 15.41 4.67
CA LEU A 143 -8.03 15.25 4.58
C LEU A 143 -8.81 16.54 4.88
N SER A 144 -8.20 17.50 5.57
CA SER A 144 -8.90 18.71 6.03
C SER A 144 -8.43 19.99 5.36
N HIS A 145 -7.20 20.02 4.84
CA HIS A 145 -6.59 21.23 4.28
C HIS A 145 -6.14 21.09 2.83
N VAL A 146 -5.76 19.87 2.39
CA VAL A 146 -5.23 19.65 1.04
C VAL A 146 -6.33 19.18 0.09
N TYR A 147 -7.12 18.19 0.50
CA TYR A 147 -8.20 17.68 -0.32
C TYR A 147 -9.49 18.48 -0.17
N PRO A 148 -10.32 18.58 -1.24
CA PRO A 148 -11.68 19.10 -1.12
C PRO A 148 -12.49 18.31 -0.10
N PRO A 149 -13.50 18.95 0.54
CA PRO A 149 -14.32 18.33 1.58
C PRO A 149 -14.91 16.96 1.17
N GLU A 150 -15.44 16.86 -0.06
CA GLU A 150 -16.04 15.63 -0.58
C GLU A 150 -15.07 14.45 -0.66
N VAL A 151 -13.80 14.69 -0.98
CA VAL A 151 -12.74 13.68 -0.99
C VAL A 151 -12.42 13.24 0.44
N GLY A 152 -12.25 14.21 1.34
CA GLY A 152 -11.98 13.94 2.75
C GLY A 152 -13.12 13.17 3.42
N GLU A 153 -14.37 13.54 3.12
CA GLU A 153 -15.57 12.86 3.63
C GLU A 153 -15.71 11.44 3.10
N ALA A 154 -15.51 11.23 1.80
CA ALA A 154 -15.55 9.89 1.20
C ALA A 154 -14.50 8.96 1.85
N HIS A 155 -13.30 9.47 2.15
CA HIS A 155 -12.31 8.70 2.90
C HIS A 155 -12.76 8.42 4.33
N ARG A 156 -13.18 9.44 5.10
CA ARG A 156 -13.62 9.27 6.50
C ARG A 156 -14.85 8.37 6.59
N ALA A 157 -15.75 8.50 5.63
CA ALA A 157 -16.94 7.66 5.51
C ALA A 157 -16.62 6.20 5.13
N ALA A 158 -15.40 5.90 4.70
CA ALA A 158 -14.98 4.60 4.19
C ALA A 158 -15.70 4.17 2.89
N ASP A 159 -16.14 5.12 2.06
CA ASP A 159 -16.57 4.86 0.67
C ASP A 159 -15.37 4.52 -0.21
N LEU A 160 -14.23 5.15 0.09
CA LEU A 160 -12.92 4.87 -0.48
C LEU A 160 -11.82 4.97 0.59
N HIS A 161 -10.65 4.48 0.26
CA HIS A 161 -9.44 4.62 1.08
C HIS A 161 -8.30 5.21 0.27
N ILE A 162 -7.82 6.38 0.70
CA ILE A 162 -6.59 6.99 0.19
C ILE A 162 -5.46 6.43 1.03
N HIS A 163 -4.51 5.74 0.39
CA HIS A 163 -3.37 5.12 1.07
C HIS A 163 -2.29 6.15 1.44
N ASP A 164 -1.50 5.81 2.45
CA ASP A 164 -0.28 6.51 2.87
C ASP A 164 -0.49 8.01 3.14
N LEU A 165 -1.59 8.32 3.82
CA LEU A 165 -1.87 9.67 4.28
C LEU A 165 -0.96 10.11 5.44
N ASP A 166 -0.24 9.18 6.06
CA ASP A 166 0.71 9.41 7.14
C ASP A 166 2.00 10.11 6.68
N MET A 167 2.22 10.20 5.36
CA MET A 167 3.34 10.90 4.76
C MET A 167 2.89 11.90 3.67
N LEU A 168 3.60 13.03 3.56
CA LEU A 168 3.43 13.98 2.44
C LEU A 168 4.31 13.56 1.24
N SER A 169 4.22 12.30 0.83
CA SER A 169 5.12 11.72 -0.18
C SER A 169 4.37 10.87 -1.22
N GLY A 170 5.08 10.43 -2.25
CA GLY A 170 4.61 9.41 -3.17
C GLY A 170 4.54 8.03 -2.51
N TYR A 171 3.90 7.08 -3.21
CA TYR A 171 3.72 5.71 -2.72
C TYR A 171 4.98 4.87 -2.92
N CYS A 172 5.21 4.32 -4.13
CA CYS A 172 6.35 3.46 -4.44
C CYS A 172 7.20 4.04 -5.57
N ALA A 173 8.51 3.82 -5.53
CA ALA A 173 9.43 4.25 -6.58
C ALA A 173 10.35 3.13 -7.03
N GLY A 174 10.54 3.02 -8.36
CA GLY A 174 11.54 2.21 -9.02
C GLY A 174 12.67 3.07 -9.55
N TRP A 175 13.85 2.62 -9.30
CA TRP A 175 15.08 3.32 -9.59
C TRP A 175 15.84 2.58 -10.67
N SER A 176 16.59 3.29 -11.51
CA SER A 176 17.52 2.65 -12.44
C SER A 176 18.77 2.21 -11.68
N LEU A 177 18.93 0.91 -11.48
CA LEU A 177 20.14 0.36 -10.89
C LEU A 177 21.35 0.65 -11.78
N ARG A 178 21.18 0.54 -13.08
CA ARG A 178 22.24 0.84 -14.06
C ARG A 178 22.74 2.28 -13.91
N THR A 179 21.82 3.26 -13.93
CA THR A 179 22.17 4.68 -13.77
C THR A 179 22.81 4.93 -12.41
N PHE A 180 22.26 4.36 -11.36
CA PHE A 180 22.82 4.48 -10.01
C PHE A 180 24.25 3.95 -9.89
N LEU A 181 24.53 2.77 -10.47
CA LEU A 181 25.89 2.19 -10.45
C LEU A 181 26.86 2.98 -11.34
N ALA A 182 26.39 3.61 -12.42
CA ALA A 182 27.23 4.44 -13.28
C ALA A 182 27.56 5.80 -12.65
N GLU A 183 26.68 6.36 -11.83
CA GLU A 183 26.82 7.71 -11.26
C GLU A 183 27.31 7.71 -9.81
N GLY A 184 26.95 6.69 -9.03
CA GLY A 184 27.17 6.63 -7.58
C GLY A 184 26.14 7.41 -6.77
N LEU A 185 26.34 7.47 -5.46
CA LEU A 185 25.47 8.20 -4.52
C LEU A 185 25.96 9.64 -4.34
N ASN A 186 25.54 10.55 -5.20
CA ASN A 186 26.04 11.93 -5.24
C ASN A 186 25.02 12.94 -5.77
N GLY A 187 25.45 14.20 -5.88
CA GLY A 187 24.70 15.29 -6.50
C GLY A 187 23.57 15.85 -5.64
N VAL A 188 23.53 15.54 -4.35
CA VAL A 188 22.58 16.13 -3.40
C VAL A 188 23.30 17.18 -2.56
N PRO A 189 22.94 18.48 -2.69
CA PRO A 189 23.66 19.56 -2.02
C PRO A 189 23.75 19.36 -0.50
N GLY A 190 24.95 19.52 0.06
CA GLY A 190 25.20 19.43 1.51
C GLY A 190 25.12 18.01 2.08
N LYS A 191 25.07 16.97 1.26
CA LYS A 191 25.13 15.57 1.68
C LYS A 191 26.46 14.93 1.32
N VAL A 192 26.80 13.85 2.02
CA VAL A 192 27.98 13.05 1.71
C VAL A 192 27.83 12.41 0.34
N GLU A 193 28.88 12.44 -0.45
CA GLU A 193 28.91 11.90 -1.81
C GLU A 193 29.82 10.68 -1.92
N ALA A 194 29.40 9.71 -2.73
CA ALA A 194 30.20 8.56 -3.12
C ALA A 194 30.32 8.55 -4.66
N ALA A 195 31.56 8.36 -5.12
CA ALA A 195 31.83 8.11 -6.53
C ALA A 195 31.20 6.77 -7.00
N PRO A 196 31.09 6.52 -8.32
CA PRO A 196 30.63 5.24 -8.83
C PRO A 196 31.39 4.06 -8.20
N PRO A 197 30.67 2.99 -7.77
CA PRO A 197 31.32 1.86 -7.13
C PRO A 197 32.28 1.13 -8.10
N LYS A 198 33.44 0.70 -7.59
CA LYS A 198 34.43 -0.07 -8.37
C LYS A 198 34.38 -1.56 -8.07
N HIS A 199 33.81 -1.95 -6.93
CA HIS A 199 33.80 -3.32 -6.40
C HIS A 199 32.39 -3.72 -5.97
N LEU A 200 32.12 -5.02 -5.95
CA LEU A 200 30.81 -5.56 -5.55
C LEU A 200 30.42 -5.11 -4.14
N SER A 201 31.36 -5.13 -3.18
CA SER A 201 31.09 -4.68 -1.81
C SER A 201 30.73 -3.20 -1.72
N SER A 202 31.41 -2.34 -2.50
CA SER A 202 31.10 -0.91 -2.58
C SER A 202 29.72 -0.67 -3.21
N ALA A 203 29.38 -1.42 -4.26
CA ALA A 203 28.06 -1.36 -4.90
C ALA A 203 26.95 -1.75 -3.93
N VAL A 204 27.11 -2.84 -3.20
CA VAL A 204 26.21 -3.29 -2.14
C VAL A 204 26.03 -2.22 -1.07
N GLY A 205 27.12 -1.66 -0.53
CA GLY A 205 27.06 -0.61 0.49
C GLY A 205 26.32 0.64 0.01
N GLN A 206 26.57 1.07 -1.23
CA GLN A 206 25.86 2.22 -1.82
C GLN A 206 24.37 1.93 -2.04
N ILE A 207 24.00 0.73 -2.50
CA ILE A 207 22.59 0.30 -2.68
C ILE A 207 21.86 0.34 -1.34
N VAL A 208 22.45 -0.19 -0.27
CA VAL A 208 21.85 -0.15 1.08
C VAL A 208 21.62 1.27 1.54
N ASN A 209 22.62 2.15 1.41
CA ASN A 209 22.51 3.55 1.80
C ASN A 209 21.46 4.30 0.96
N PHE A 210 21.42 4.04 -0.34
CA PHE A 210 20.44 4.64 -1.24
C PHE A 210 19.02 4.25 -0.85
N LEU A 211 18.72 2.96 -0.80
CA LEU A 211 17.39 2.45 -0.47
C LEU A 211 16.95 2.86 0.95
N GLY A 212 17.87 2.84 1.92
CA GLY A 212 17.63 3.31 3.27
C GLY A 212 17.35 4.81 3.36
N THR A 213 17.96 5.62 2.50
CA THR A 213 17.69 7.06 2.43
C THR A 213 16.36 7.35 1.76
N LEU A 214 16.10 6.72 0.62
CA LEU A 214 14.90 6.97 -0.19
C LEU A 214 13.60 6.55 0.51
N GLN A 215 13.62 5.57 1.42
CA GLN A 215 12.45 5.25 2.22
C GLN A 215 11.98 6.41 3.12
N ASN A 216 12.81 7.42 3.39
CA ASN A 216 12.40 8.61 4.12
C ASN A 216 11.71 9.66 3.22
N GLU A 217 11.82 9.51 1.90
CA GLU A 217 11.17 10.39 0.92
C GLU A 217 9.93 9.73 0.27
N TRP A 218 9.72 8.41 0.47
CA TRP A 218 8.62 7.63 -0.10
C TRP A 218 7.93 6.79 0.97
N ALA A 219 6.60 6.68 0.87
CA ALA A 219 5.81 5.95 1.86
C ALA A 219 5.94 4.43 1.74
N GLY A 220 5.94 3.92 0.50
CA GLY A 220 5.97 2.50 0.18
C GLY A 220 7.33 1.98 -0.29
N ALA A 221 7.28 0.95 -1.13
CA ALA A 221 8.47 0.21 -1.53
C ALA A 221 9.40 0.99 -2.46
N GLN A 222 10.70 0.70 -2.30
CA GLN A 222 11.78 1.11 -3.18
C GLN A 222 12.31 -0.11 -3.93
N ALA A 223 12.43 -0.06 -5.25
CA ALA A 223 12.76 -1.21 -6.06
C ALA A 223 13.91 -0.98 -7.02
N PHE A 224 14.73 -2.01 -7.20
CA PHE A 224 15.65 -2.14 -8.31
C PHE A 224 15.30 -3.37 -9.14
N SER A 225 15.30 -3.20 -10.46
CA SER A 225 15.12 -4.30 -11.42
C SER A 225 16.46 -4.80 -11.95
N SER A 226 16.47 -6.05 -12.47
CA SER A 226 17.64 -6.67 -13.12
C SER A 226 18.87 -6.72 -12.20
N PHE A 227 18.63 -7.05 -10.92
CA PHE A 227 19.68 -6.98 -9.91
C PHE A 227 20.86 -7.92 -10.22
N ASP A 228 20.59 -9.18 -10.56
CA ASP A 228 21.61 -10.15 -10.93
C ASP A 228 22.38 -9.74 -12.19
N THR A 229 21.68 -9.20 -13.20
CA THR A 229 22.28 -8.71 -14.45
C THR A 229 23.26 -7.57 -14.20
N TYR A 230 22.86 -6.56 -13.41
CA TYR A 230 23.72 -5.37 -13.19
C TYR A 230 24.78 -5.55 -12.12
N MET A 231 24.68 -6.57 -11.25
CA MET A 231 25.71 -6.88 -10.25
C MET A 231 26.78 -7.84 -10.79
N ALA A 232 26.47 -8.65 -11.79
CA ALA A 232 27.39 -9.62 -12.41
C ALA A 232 28.70 -9.01 -12.97
N PRO A 233 28.73 -7.80 -13.56
CA PRO A 233 29.96 -7.17 -14.03
C PRO A 233 31.03 -7.02 -12.97
N PHE A 234 30.66 -6.68 -11.74
CA PHE A 234 31.61 -6.53 -10.61
C PHE A 234 32.23 -7.87 -10.24
N VAL A 235 31.47 -8.95 -10.28
CA VAL A 235 31.95 -10.31 -9.99
C VAL A 235 33.02 -10.71 -11.02
N ARG A 236 32.75 -10.50 -12.31
CA ARG A 236 33.69 -10.80 -13.40
C ARG A 236 34.95 -9.95 -13.33
N LYS A 237 34.78 -8.65 -13.16
CA LYS A 237 35.90 -7.68 -13.13
C LYS A 237 36.87 -8.00 -12.01
N ASP A 238 36.37 -8.26 -10.81
CA ASP A 238 37.23 -8.55 -9.63
C ASP A 238 37.58 -10.04 -9.50
N ARG A 239 37.09 -10.89 -10.42
CA ARG A 239 37.31 -12.37 -10.40
C ARG A 239 36.94 -12.98 -9.04
N LEU A 240 35.79 -12.55 -8.50
CA LEU A 240 35.35 -12.95 -7.17
C LEU A 240 35.04 -14.46 -7.13
N ARG A 241 35.48 -15.10 -6.07
CA ARG A 241 35.05 -16.48 -5.75
C ARG A 241 33.63 -16.44 -5.15
N TYR A 242 32.92 -17.54 -5.26
CA TYR A 242 31.55 -17.66 -4.76
C TYR A 242 31.40 -17.23 -3.29
N ALA A 243 32.34 -17.59 -2.40
CA ALA A 243 32.30 -17.20 -0.99
C ALA A 243 32.30 -15.68 -0.79
N GLU A 244 33.05 -14.95 -1.64
CA GLU A 244 33.14 -13.49 -1.58
C GLU A 244 31.85 -12.84 -2.09
N VAL A 245 31.26 -13.37 -3.17
CA VAL A 245 29.94 -12.95 -3.67
C VAL A 245 28.88 -13.19 -2.61
N ARG A 246 28.86 -14.39 -2.01
CA ARG A 246 27.92 -14.75 -0.96
C ARG A 246 28.02 -13.84 0.26
N GLN A 247 29.22 -13.45 0.66
CA GLN A 247 29.42 -12.50 1.77
C GLN A 247 28.84 -11.13 1.44
N CYS A 248 29.09 -10.57 0.26
CA CYS A 248 28.51 -9.29 -0.17
C CYS A 248 26.97 -9.33 -0.20
N ILE A 249 26.38 -10.43 -0.71
CA ILE A 249 24.91 -10.58 -0.73
C ILE A 249 24.33 -10.75 0.69
N GLN A 250 25.04 -11.42 1.59
CA GLN A 250 24.64 -11.51 3.00
C GLN A 250 24.63 -10.13 3.66
N GLU A 251 25.64 -9.30 3.41
CA GLU A 251 25.71 -7.92 3.89
C GLU A 251 24.54 -7.09 3.35
N LEU A 252 24.21 -7.22 2.06
CA LEU A 252 23.05 -6.56 1.45
C LEU A 252 21.77 -6.92 2.18
N VAL A 253 21.46 -8.21 2.26
CA VAL A 253 20.22 -8.72 2.85
C VAL A 253 20.12 -8.33 4.32
N TYR A 254 21.20 -8.53 5.10
CA TYR A 254 21.22 -8.16 6.51
C TYR A 254 20.93 -6.67 6.72
N ASN A 255 21.67 -5.81 6.02
CA ASN A 255 21.54 -4.36 6.20
C ASN A 255 20.18 -3.82 5.72
N LEU A 256 19.55 -4.43 4.71
CA LEU A 256 18.19 -4.09 4.30
C LEU A 256 17.11 -4.58 5.29
N ASN A 257 17.46 -5.38 6.29
CA ASN A 257 16.58 -5.77 7.39
C ASN A 257 16.88 -5.03 8.71
N VAL A 258 17.87 -4.14 8.72
CA VAL A 258 18.14 -3.25 9.85
C VAL A 258 17.19 -2.04 9.78
N PRO A 259 16.50 -1.69 10.89
CA PRO A 259 15.65 -0.52 10.93
C PRO A 259 16.40 0.77 10.63
N SER A 260 16.06 1.50 9.58
CA SER A 260 16.71 2.74 9.14
C SER A 260 15.77 3.95 9.12
N ARG A 261 14.47 3.78 8.94
CA ARG A 261 13.50 4.86 9.09
C ARG A 261 13.23 5.10 10.57
N TRP A 262 13.80 6.18 11.11
CA TRP A 262 13.68 6.54 12.53
C TRP A 262 14.07 5.44 13.51
N GLY A 263 14.90 4.48 13.06
CA GLY A 263 15.31 3.34 13.89
C GLY A 263 14.22 2.35 14.24
N THR A 264 13.08 2.38 13.55
CA THR A 264 11.92 1.51 13.84
C THR A 264 11.42 0.72 12.66
N GLN A 265 11.62 1.19 11.44
CA GLN A 265 11.12 0.56 10.21
C GLN A 265 12.29 0.18 9.30
N THR A 266 12.31 -1.07 8.85
CA THR A 266 13.24 -1.53 7.83
C THR A 266 12.87 -0.97 6.45
N PRO A 267 13.84 -0.78 5.53
CA PRO A 267 13.55 -0.36 4.18
C PRO A 267 12.64 -1.36 3.47
N PHE A 268 11.45 -0.91 3.08
CA PHE A 268 10.57 -1.73 2.25
C PHE A 268 11.14 -1.81 0.84
N THR A 269 11.79 -2.91 0.51
CA THR A 269 12.57 -3.05 -0.72
C THR A 269 12.15 -4.26 -1.54
N ASN A 270 12.24 -4.12 -2.87
CA ASN A 270 12.03 -5.19 -3.82
C ASN A 270 13.24 -5.26 -4.78
N LEU A 271 13.69 -6.47 -5.06
CA LEU A 271 14.68 -6.73 -6.10
C LEU A 271 14.09 -7.69 -7.13
N THR A 272 14.18 -7.33 -8.41
CA THR A 272 13.81 -8.20 -9.50
C THR A 272 15.05 -8.84 -10.10
N PHE A 273 15.00 -10.15 -10.32
CA PHE A 273 16.05 -10.98 -10.88
C PHE A 273 15.63 -11.46 -12.26
N ASP A 274 16.52 -11.37 -13.23
CA ASP A 274 16.25 -11.78 -14.60
C ASP A 274 16.48 -13.28 -14.81
N TRP A 275 17.35 -13.91 -14.03
CA TRP A 275 17.82 -15.30 -14.17
C TRP A 275 18.61 -15.55 -15.43
N ILE A 276 18.11 -15.10 -16.58
CA ILE A 276 18.79 -15.10 -17.87
C ILE A 276 18.94 -13.65 -18.34
N CYS A 277 20.11 -13.30 -18.85
CA CYS A 277 20.38 -11.93 -19.31
C CYS A 277 19.33 -11.48 -20.34
N PRO A 278 18.60 -10.37 -20.10
CA PRO A 278 17.59 -9.87 -21.00
C PRO A 278 18.16 -9.53 -22.38
N GLU A 279 17.37 -9.77 -23.43
CA GLU A 279 17.80 -9.61 -24.81
C GLU A 279 18.18 -8.17 -25.13
N ASP A 280 17.47 -7.19 -24.59
CA ASP A 280 17.68 -5.76 -24.81
C ASP A 280 19.00 -5.22 -24.22
N VAL A 281 19.59 -5.92 -23.24
CA VAL A 281 20.89 -5.54 -22.65
C VAL A 281 22.02 -6.52 -22.99
N ARG A 282 21.71 -7.67 -23.54
CA ARG A 282 22.67 -8.78 -23.77
C ARG A 282 23.91 -8.36 -24.56
N GLY A 283 23.76 -7.55 -25.60
CA GLY A 283 24.85 -7.07 -26.44
C GLY A 283 25.52 -5.79 -25.93
N GLN A 284 25.08 -5.24 -24.81
CA GLN A 284 25.62 -3.99 -24.28
C GLN A 284 26.86 -4.27 -23.42
N VAL A 285 27.81 -3.32 -23.48
CA VAL A 285 29.04 -3.37 -22.66
C VAL A 285 28.79 -2.72 -21.30
N PRO A 286 29.05 -3.39 -20.18
CA PRO A 286 29.00 -2.77 -18.86
C PRO A 286 30.04 -1.67 -18.69
N VAL A 287 29.66 -0.58 -18.01
CA VAL A 287 30.55 0.52 -17.62
C VAL A 287 30.67 0.50 -16.09
N ILE A 288 31.90 0.36 -15.58
CA ILE A 288 32.20 0.38 -14.14
C ILE A 288 33.13 1.56 -13.85
N ALA A 289 32.66 2.49 -13.03
CA ALA A 289 33.40 3.69 -12.65
C ALA A 289 33.95 4.49 -13.84
N GLY A 290 33.17 4.58 -14.92
CA GLY A 290 33.53 5.30 -16.15
C GLY A 290 34.36 4.50 -17.16
N GLU A 291 34.74 3.25 -16.86
CA GLU A 291 35.52 2.38 -17.73
C GLU A 291 34.61 1.33 -18.41
N GLU A 292 34.65 1.23 -19.73
CA GLU A 292 34.00 0.16 -20.48
C GLU A 292 34.72 -1.17 -20.24
N MET A 293 33.95 -2.23 -19.98
CA MET A 293 34.50 -3.56 -19.79
C MET A 293 34.78 -4.27 -21.11
N ALA A 294 35.69 -5.23 -21.13
CA ALA A 294 36.03 -6.02 -22.30
C ALA A 294 35.04 -7.18 -22.59
N PHE A 295 33.85 -7.13 -22.01
CA PHE A 295 32.81 -8.15 -22.13
C PHE A 295 31.42 -7.49 -22.16
N THR A 296 30.43 -8.22 -22.65
CA THR A 296 29.04 -7.79 -22.68
C THR A 296 28.26 -8.36 -21.50
N TYR A 297 27.04 -7.86 -21.25
CA TYR A 297 26.16 -8.45 -20.22
C TYR A 297 25.81 -9.91 -20.57
N GLY A 298 25.70 -10.25 -21.86
CA GLY A 298 25.40 -11.61 -22.31
C GLY A 298 26.50 -12.64 -21.97
N ASP A 299 27.74 -12.19 -21.77
CA ASP A 299 28.86 -13.05 -21.39
C ASP A 299 28.86 -13.42 -19.89
N LEU A 300 27.95 -12.82 -19.07
CA LEU A 300 28.03 -12.85 -17.61
C LEU A 300 27.07 -13.86 -16.95
N GLN A 301 26.52 -14.81 -17.68
CA GLN A 301 25.60 -15.80 -17.11
C GLN A 301 26.20 -16.55 -15.90
N PRO A 302 27.45 -17.00 -15.89
CA PRO A 302 28.04 -17.64 -14.72
C PRO A 302 28.09 -16.75 -13.49
N GLU A 303 28.32 -15.45 -13.64
CA GLU A 303 28.34 -14.49 -12.55
C GLU A 303 26.93 -14.16 -12.06
N MET A 304 25.95 -14.07 -12.96
CA MET A 304 24.53 -13.97 -12.60
C MET A 304 24.09 -15.19 -11.77
N ASP A 305 24.52 -16.37 -12.17
CA ASP A 305 24.23 -17.63 -11.45
C ASP A 305 24.81 -17.62 -10.05
N MET A 306 26.01 -17.04 -9.86
CA MET A 306 26.64 -16.88 -8.53
C MET A 306 25.84 -15.91 -7.66
N VAL A 307 25.39 -14.77 -8.21
CA VAL A 307 24.57 -13.78 -7.49
C VAL A 307 23.23 -14.38 -7.09
N ASN A 308 22.54 -15.06 -8.02
CA ASN A 308 21.28 -15.74 -7.76
C ASN A 308 21.41 -16.79 -6.67
N ARG A 309 22.41 -17.67 -6.78
CA ARG A 309 22.66 -18.71 -5.80
C ARG A 309 22.94 -18.13 -4.42
N ALA A 310 23.79 -17.12 -4.34
CA ALA A 310 24.14 -16.45 -3.08
C ALA A 310 22.90 -15.86 -2.42
N TYR A 311 22.05 -15.18 -3.20
CA TYR A 311 20.81 -14.59 -2.69
C TYR A 311 19.86 -15.67 -2.15
N ILE A 312 19.60 -16.72 -2.92
CA ILE A 312 18.72 -17.83 -2.53
C ILE A 312 19.23 -18.50 -1.25
N GLU A 313 20.52 -18.79 -1.15
CA GLU A 313 21.10 -19.44 0.03
C GLU A 313 21.02 -18.56 1.28
N VAL A 314 21.30 -17.26 1.15
CA VAL A 314 21.21 -16.30 2.28
C VAL A 314 19.77 -16.19 2.77
N MET A 315 18.80 -16.02 1.86
CA MET A 315 17.38 -15.93 2.21
C MET A 315 16.85 -17.24 2.82
N THR A 316 17.33 -18.38 2.33
CA THR A 316 16.93 -19.72 2.84
C THR A 316 17.50 -20.01 4.22
N ALA A 317 18.74 -19.56 4.49
CA ALA A 317 19.39 -19.71 5.79
C ALA A 317 18.74 -18.83 6.87
N GLY A 318 18.29 -17.64 6.49
CA GLY A 318 17.76 -16.66 7.43
C GLY A 318 18.84 -16.01 8.32
N ASP A 319 18.39 -15.37 9.40
CA ASP A 319 19.27 -14.72 10.36
C ASP A 319 20.04 -15.73 11.26
N ALA A 320 20.82 -15.23 12.21
CA ALA A 320 21.58 -16.07 13.14
C ALA A 320 20.74 -17.06 13.96
N LYS A 321 19.42 -16.88 14.01
CA LYS A 321 18.47 -17.80 14.65
C LYS A 321 17.63 -18.60 13.63
N GLY A 322 17.94 -18.52 12.34
CA GLY A 322 17.22 -19.17 11.25
C GLY A 322 15.85 -18.56 10.97
N ARG A 323 15.62 -17.29 11.34
CA ARG A 323 14.39 -16.56 11.00
C ARG A 323 14.51 -16.02 9.59
N VAL A 324 13.42 -16.13 8.83
CA VAL A 324 13.37 -15.61 7.46
C VAL A 324 13.56 -14.09 7.43
N PHE A 325 14.31 -13.60 6.46
CA PHE A 325 14.41 -12.17 6.18
C PHE A 325 13.15 -11.68 5.46
N THR A 326 12.64 -10.52 5.86
CA THR A 326 11.47 -9.90 5.23
C THR A 326 11.83 -9.23 3.92
N PHE A 327 13.03 -8.64 3.84
CA PHE A 327 13.51 -7.85 2.70
C PHE A 327 14.89 -8.29 2.21
N PRO A 328 15.22 -7.93 0.98
CA PRO A 328 14.34 -7.41 -0.08
C PRO A 328 13.38 -8.50 -0.57
N ILE A 329 12.16 -8.09 -0.96
CA ILE A 329 11.19 -9.02 -1.57
C ILE A 329 11.72 -9.43 -2.95
N PRO A 330 11.93 -10.72 -3.22
CA PRO A 330 12.44 -11.17 -4.52
C PRO A 330 11.33 -11.38 -5.52
N THR A 331 11.54 -10.91 -6.74
CA THR A 331 10.74 -11.22 -7.92
C THR A 331 11.63 -11.85 -8.95
N TYR A 332 11.26 -13.01 -9.49
CA TYR A 332 11.97 -13.65 -10.59
C TYR A 332 11.17 -13.56 -11.90
N ASN A 333 11.82 -13.07 -12.93
CA ASN A 333 11.29 -13.05 -14.29
C ASN A 333 11.41 -14.44 -14.89
N ILE A 334 10.30 -15.14 -15.07
CA ILE A 334 10.28 -16.46 -15.69
C ILE A 334 9.92 -16.28 -17.17
N THR A 335 10.94 -16.42 -18.01
CA THR A 335 10.86 -16.27 -19.46
C THR A 335 10.73 -17.61 -20.18
N ARG A 336 10.46 -17.59 -21.49
CA ARG A 336 10.32 -18.83 -22.28
C ARG A 336 11.60 -19.66 -22.34
N ASP A 337 12.75 -19.02 -22.23
CA ASP A 337 14.08 -19.61 -22.23
C ASP A 337 14.59 -19.94 -20.80
N PHE A 338 13.74 -19.82 -19.77
CA PHE A 338 14.09 -20.19 -18.41
C PHE A 338 14.55 -21.66 -18.32
N ASN A 339 15.78 -21.88 -17.89
CA ASN A 339 16.34 -23.22 -17.74
C ASN A 339 15.86 -23.89 -16.45
N TRP A 340 14.78 -24.68 -16.55
CA TRP A 340 14.19 -25.41 -15.44
C TRP A 340 15.08 -26.50 -14.84
N ASP A 341 16.11 -26.91 -15.56
CA ASP A 341 17.06 -27.94 -15.12
C ASP A 341 18.40 -27.35 -14.64
N HIS A 342 18.45 -26.02 -14.50
CA HIS A 342 19.61 -25.34 -13.95
C HIS A 342 19.86 -25.77 -12.49
N PRO A 343 21.15 -25.98 -12.06
CA PRO A 343 21.47 -26.42 -10.69
C PRO A 343 20.89 -25.52 -9.58
N ASN A 344 20.76 -24.22 -9.82
CA ASN A 344 20.19 -23.28 -8.85
C ASN A 344 18.67 -23.45 -8.67
N CYS A 345 17.97 -24.16 -9.58
CA CYS A 345 16.53 -24.40 -9.45
C CYS A 345 16.21 -25.24 -8.21
N GLU A 346 17.06 -26.20 -7.84
CA GLU A 346 16.84 -26.97 -6.61
C GLU A 346 16.82 -26.06 -5.38
N ALA A 347 17.79 -25.15 -5.27
CA ALA A 347 17.85 -24.19 -4.18
C ALA A 347 16.67 -23.19 -4.22
N LEU A 348 16.31 -22.68 -5.41
CA LEU A 348 15.20 -21.75 -5.60
C LEU A 348 13.88 -22.36 -5.12
N PHE A 349 13.55 -23.55 -5.59
CA PHE A 349 12.28 -24.19 -5.24
C PHE A 349 12.28 -24.80 -3.83
N THR A 350 13.46 -25.08 -3.23
CA THR A 350 13.58 -25.36 -1.80
C THR A 350 13.21 -24.13 -0.97
N MET A 351 13.71 -22.94 -1.32
CA MET A 351 13.34 -21.68 -0.68
C MET A 351 11.84 -21.41 -0.82
N THR A 352 11.29 -21.63 -2.01
CA THR A 352 9.85 -21.45 -2.27
C THR A 352 8.99 -22.39 -1.44
N ALA A 353 9.32 -23.68 -1.41
CA ALA A 353 8.59 -24.65 -0.61
C ALA A 353 8.64 -24.38 0.89
N LYS A 354 9.73 -23.75 1.35
CA LYS A 354 9.94 -23.44 2.78
C LYS A 354 9.25 -22.13 3.21
N TYR A 355 9.40 -21.07 2.44
CA TYR A 355 9.04 -19.71 2.88
C TYR A 355 8.03 -18.99 1.98
N GLY A 356 7.69 -19.55 0.82
CA GLY A 356 6.84 -18.88 -0.15
C GLY A 356 7.54 -17.74 -0.90
N LEU A 357 8.87 -17.78 -0.96
CA LEU A 357 9.70 -16.85 -1.74
C LEU A 357 10.31 -17.61 -2.93
N PRO A 358 10.45 -16.99 -4.08
CA PRO A 358 10.11 -15.64 -4.49
C PRO A 358 8.67 -15.51 -5.03
N TYR A 359 8.38 -14.31 -5.56
CA TYR A 359 7.29 -14.10 -6.50
C TYR A 359 7.76 -14.44 -7.92
N PHE A 360 6.90 -15.09 -8.71
CA PHE A 360 7.19 -15.50 -10.08
C PHE A 360 6.40 -14.65 -11.06
N GLN A 361 7.09 -13.89 -11.91
CA GLN A 361 6.50 -13.07 -12.94
C GLN A 361 6.42 -13.86 -14.25
N ASN A 362 5.24 -13.92 -14.86
CA ASN A 362 4.95 -14.78 -16.00
C ASN A 362 5.25 -14.09 -17.33
N PHE A 363 6.36 -14.46 -17.95
CA PHE A 363 6.67 -14.12 -19.35
C PHE A 363 6.67 -15.37 -20.26
N VAL A 364 6.27 -16.54 -19.75
CA VAL A 364 6.18 -17.79 -20.53
C VAL A 364 4.95 -17.76 -21.41
N ASN A 365 3.76 -17.59 -20.81
CA ASN A 365 2.47 -17.51 -21.49
C ASN A 365 1.92 -16.08 -21.43
N SER A 366 2.68 -15.14 -21.98
CA SER A 366 2.39 -13.73 -21.92
C SER A 366 2.76 -13.02 -23.21
N ASP A 367 2.05 -11.97 -23.57
CA ASP A 367 2.38 -11.05 -24.65
C ASP A 367 3.36 -9.95 -24.20
N LEU A 368 3.73 -9.96 -22.92
CA LEU A 368 4.65 -8.99 -22.31
C LEU A 368 6.07 -9.55 -22.31
N GLN A 369 7.03 -8.64 -22.36
CA GLN A 369 8.46 -8.93 -22.23
C GLN A 369 9.02 -8.28 -20.97
N PRO A 370 10.12 -8.78 -20.38
CA PRO A 370 10.69 -8.22 -19.16
C PRO A 370 10.97 -6.70 -19.22
N HIS A 371 11.44 -6.19 -20.36
CA HIS A 371 11.70 -4.76 -20.54
C HIS A 371 10.45 -3.88 -20.59
N MET A 372 9.27 -4.47 -20.80
CA MET A 372 7.98 -3.75 -20.82
C MET A 372 7.34 -3.59 -19.45
N ILE A 373 7.87 -4.25 -18.44
CA ILE A 373 7.28 -4.31 -17.10
C ILE A 373 8.34 -3.95 -16.06
N ARG A 374 7.96 -3.17 -15.06
CA ARG A 374 8.74 -2.98 -13.83
C ARG A 374 7.94 -3.45 -12.63
N SER A 375 8.53 -4.35 -11.88
CA SER A 375 7.99 -4.82 -10.62
C SER A 375 8.49 -3.91 -9.50
N MET A 376 7.57 -3.43 -8.66
CA MET A 376 7.87 -2.40 -7.66
C MET A 376 7.78 -2.90 -6.23
N CYS A 377 6.89 -3.80 -5.98
CA CYS A 377 6.67 -4.45 -4.69
C CYS A 377 5.91 -5.73 -4.96
N CYS A 378 5.52 -6.43 -3.91
CA CYS A 378 4.93 -7.76 -4.04
C CYS A 378 3.74 -7.90 -5.01
N ARG A 379 3.18 -6.80 -5.54
CA ARG A 379 2.02 -6.86 -6.46
C ARG A 379 2.00 -5.77 -7.53
N LEU A 380 2.66 -4.65 -7.31
CA LEU A 380 2.63 -3.54 -8.25
C LEU A 380 3.49 -3.87 -9.48
N GLN A 381 2.85 -3.96 -10.62
CA GLN A 381 3.47 -4.08 -11.93
C GLN A 381 3.15 -2.83 -12.74
N LEU A 382 4.15 -2.25 -13.35
CA LEU A 382 3.99 -1.07 -14.18
C LEU A 382 4.14 -1.48 -15.65
N ASP A 383 3.01 -1.49 -16.36
CA ASP A 383 2.98 -1.76 -17.80
C ASP A 383 3.47 -0.51 -18.55
N LEU A 384 4.66 -0.61 -19.09
CA LEU A 384 5.35 0.50 -19.73
C LEU A 384 4.92 0.73 -21.19
N ARG A 385 4.03 -0.09 -21.75
CA ARG A 385 3.61 0.03 -23.17
C ARG A 385 3.06 1.42 -23.49
N GLU A 386 2.33 2.04 -22.56
CA GLU A 386 1.84 3.41 -22.74
C GLU A 386 2.99 4.45 -22.72
N LEU A 387 4.00 4.25 -21.89
CA LEU A 387 5.20 5.10 -21.87
C LEU A 387 5.99 4.96 -23.18
N LEU A 388 6.16 3.72 -23.67
CA LEU A 388 6.86 3.43 -24.91
C LEU A 388 6.16 4.04 -26.12
N LYS A 389 4.82 3.99 -26.18
CA LYS A 389 4.01 4.65 -27.25
C LYS A 389 4.18 6.17 -27.27
N ARG A 390 4.37 6.81 -26.11
CA ARG A 390 4.57 8.26 -26.00
C ARG A 390 5.98 8.73 -26.39
N GLY A 391 6.82 7.85 -26.91
CA GLY A 391 8.19 8.18 -27.33
C GLY A 391 9.16 8.46 -26.19
N ASN A 392 8.77 8.19 -24.95
CA ASN A 392 9.60 8.36 -23.76
C ASN A 392 10.54 7.16 -23.49
N GLY A 393 10.61 6.22 -24.43
CA GLY A 393 11.32 4.94 -24.30
C GLY A 393 12.81 4.99 -24.62
N LEU A 394 13.42 6.15 -24.83
CA LEU A 394 14.85 6.24 -25.09
C LEU A 394 15.65 6.20 -23.78
N PHE A 395 16.41 5.11 -23.60
CA PHE A 395 17.47 4.91 -22.63
C PHE A 395 17.15 5.25 -21.15
N GLY A 396 16.74 4.24 -20.37
CA GLY A 396 16.68 4.30 -18.91
C GLY A 396 15.43 4.97 -18.32
N SER A 397 14.60 5.67 -19.11
CA SER A 397 13.40 6.34 -18.58
C SER A 397 12.29 5.38 -18.14
N ALA A 398 12.26 4.18 -18.71
CA ALA A 398 11.33 3.12 -18.32
C ALA A 398 11.68 2.50 -16.96
N GLU A 399 12.92 2.61 -16.51
CA GLU A 399 13.36 2.12 -15.21
C GLU A 399 12.99 3.07 -14.05
N GLN A 400 12.82 4.37 -14.37
CA GLN A 400 12.51 5.43 -13.41
C GLN A 400 11.00 5.70 -13.36
N THR A 401 10.25 4.77 -12.81
CA THR A 401 8.79 4.85 -12.72
C THR A 401 8.32 4.32 -11.38
N GLY A 402 7.08 4.63 -11.01
CA GLY A 402 6.49 4.21 -9.74
C GLY A 402 5.00 4.48 -9.68
N SER A 403 4.44 4.37 -8.50
CA SER A 403 3.09 4.83 -8.19
C SER A 403 3.15 6.04 -7.26
N LEU A 404 2.49 7.10 -7.68
CA LEU A 404 2.42 8.33 -6.88
C LEU A 404 1.51 8.18 -5.67
N GLY A 405 0.44 7.42 -5.84
CA GLY A 405 -0.54 7.17 -4.80
C GLY A 405 -1.56 6.15 -5.22
N VAL A 406 -2.23 5.57 -4.24
CA VAL A 406 -3.25 4.54 -4.42
C VAL A 406 -4.54 4.99 -3.75
N VAL A 407 -5.67 4.77 -4.41
CA VAL A 407 -7.01 4.93 -3.86
C VAL A 407 -7.81 3.68 -4.10
N THR A 408 -8.30 3.06 -3.03
CA THR A 408 -9.07 1.81 -3.09
C THR A 408 -10.54 2.08 -2.84
N ILE A 409 -11.40 1.54 -3.71
CA ILE A 409 -12.87 1.68 -3.64
C ILE A 409 -13.45 0.56 -2.77
N ASN A 410 -14.41 0.90 -1.90
CA ASN A 410 -15.18 -0.05 -1.09
C ASN A 410 -16.32 -0.65 -1.91
N CYS A 411 -16.05 -1.73 -2.64
CA CYS A 411 -17.05 -2.38 -3.48
C CYS A 411 -18.13 -3.11 -2.65
N ALA A 412 -17.79 -3.65 -1.49
CA ALA A 412 -18.76 -4.36 -0.65
C ALA A 412 -19.94 -3.47 -0.27
N ARG A 413 -19.69 -2.21 0.11
CA ARG A 413 -20.72 -1.21 0.39
C ARG A 413 -21.55 -0.89 -0.84
N LEU A 414 -20.92 -0.78 -2.02
CA LEU A 414 -21.67 -0.56 -3.27
C LEU A 414 -22.71 -1.65 -3.51
N GLY A 415 -22.33 -2.91 -3.34
CA GLY A 415 -23.24 -4.03 -3.45
C GLY A 415 -24.40 -3.99 -2.45
N TYR A 416 -24.13 -3.57 -1.21
CA TYR A 416 -25.15 -3.46 -0.17
C TYR A 416 -26.16 -2.34 -0.44
N LEU A 417 -25.69 -1.16 -0.82
CA LEU A 417 -26.54 0.01 -1.03
C LEU A 417 -27.40 -0.10 -2.31
N HIS A 418 -26.92 -0.84 -3.31
CA HIS A 418 -27.55 -0.99 -4.62
C HIS A 418 -27.99 -2.43 -4.91
N ARG A 419 -28.62 -3.09 -3.92
CA ARG A 419 -29.10 -4.47 -4.03
C ARG A 419 -30.07 -4.64 -5.20
N GLY A 420 -29.65 -5.41 -6.22
CA GLY A 420 -30.42 -5.64 -7.43
C GLY A 420 -30.49 -4.46 -8.42
N ASP A 421 -29.92 -3.32 -8.09
CA ASP A 421 -29.84 -2.14 -8.95
C ASP A 421 -28.45 -1.98 -9.55
N LYS A 422 -28.19 -2.63 -10.68
CA LYS A 422 -26.91 -2.56 -11.39
C LYS A 422 -26.60 -1.14 -11.88
N ALA A 423 -27.60 -0.40 -12.36
CA ALA A 423 -27.40 0.96 -12.87
C ALA A 423 -26.99 1.93 -11.77
N GLY A 424 -27.66 1.91 -10.63
CA GLY A 424 -27.31 2.71 -9.47
C GLY A 424 -25.92 2.37 -8.91
N LEU A 425 -25.56 1.07 -8.89
CA LEU A 425 -24.22 0.63 -8.46
C LEU A 425 -23.12 1.26 -9.33
N TYR A 426 -23.26 1.20 -10.66
CA TYR A 426 -22.25 1.75 -11.57
C TYR A 426 -22.23 3.29 -11.54
N ALA A 427 -23.37 3.95 -11.41
CA ALA A 427 -23.42 5.39 -11.24
C ALA A 427 -22.67 5.87 -9.99
N ARG A 428 -22.87 5.18 -8.85
CA ARG A 428 -22.11 5.47 -7.62
C ARG A 428 -20.63 5.12 -7.75
N LEU A 429 -20.31 4.03 -8.42
CA LEU A 429 -18.90 3.67 -8.71
C LEU A 429 -18.21 4.77 -9.52
N ASP A 430 -18.85 5.29 -10.58
CA ASP A 430 -18.30 6.38 -11.40
C ASP A 430 -18.07 7.66 -10.58
N GLU A 431 -18.94 7.97 -9.65
CA GLU A 431 -18.74 9.10 -8.72
C GLU A 431 -17.51 8.88 -7.83
N LEU A 432 -17.35 7.70 -7.25
CA LEU A 432 -16.17 7.38 -6.42
C LEU A 432 -14.87 7.36 -7.21
N LEU A 433 -14.91 6.87 -8.45
CA LEU A 433 -13.75 6.90 -9.36
C LEU A 433 -13.36 8.34 -9.72
N ARG A 434 -14.32 9.24 -9.91
CA ARG A 434 -14.06 10.68 -10.12
C ARG A 434 -13.40 11.31 -8.89
N LEU A 435 -13.85 10.98 -7.67
CA LEU A 435 -13.23 11.45 -6.43
C LEU A 435 -11.81 10.89 -6.26
N ALA A 436 -11.60 9.61 -6.61
CA ALA A 436 -10.29 8.99 -6.61
C ALA A 436 -9.32 9.70 -7.56
N ALA A 437 -9.74 9.97 -8.81
CA ALA A 437 -8.94 10.70 -9.78
C ALA A 437 -8.61 12.12 -9.29
N SER A 438 -9.60 12.85 -8.75
CA SER A 438 -9.39 14.18 -8.16
C SER A 438 -8.34 14.16 -7.06
N SER A 439 -8.42 13.20 -6.13
CA SER A 439 -7.44 13.09 -5.03
C SER A 439 -6.03 12.78 -5.54
N LEU A 440 -5.89 11.91 -6.53
CA LEU A 440 -4.59 11.53 -7.11
C LEU A 440 -3.96 12.70 -7.87
N GLU A 441 -4.74 13.48 -8.62
CA GLU A 441 -4.25 14.68 -9.31
C GLU A 441 -3.80 15.78 -8.33
N ILE A 442 -4.53 15.96 -7.23
CA ILE A 442 -4.15 16.90 -6.18
C ILE A 442 -2.85 16.41 -5.51
N LYS A 443 -2.76 15.13 -5.18
CA LYS A 443 -1.53 14.53 -4.61
C LYS A 443 -0.34 14.76 -5.53
N ARG A 444 -0.50 14.50 -6.84
CA ARG A 444 0.55 14.74 -7.84
C ARG A 444 1.06 16.18 -7.84
N LYS A 445 0.16 17.15 -7.86
CA LYS A 445 0.52 18.59 -7.83
C LYS A 445 1.24 18.98 -6.55
N VAL A 446 0.78 18.48 -5.41
CA VAL A 446 1.39 18.76 -4.10
C VAL A 446 2.80 18.18 -4.02
N ILE A 447 2.97 16.89 -4.35
CA ILE A 447 4.28 16.23 -4.27
C ILE A 447 5.27 16.85 -5.27
N GLN A 448 4.85 17.15 -6.52
CA GLN A 448 5.72 17.82 -7.49
C GLN A 448 6.17 19.19 -6.96
N ARG A 449 5.27 20.00 -6.44
CA ARG A 449 5.61 21.31 -5.84
C ARG A 449 6.60 21.17 -4.68
N LEU A 450 6.40 20.21 -3.78
CA LEU A 450 7.30 19.99 -2.64
C LEU A 450 8.68 19.49 -3.11
N MET A 451 8.73 18.66 -4.16
CA MET A 451 9.98 18.24 -4.79
C MET A 451 10.72 19.44 -5.41
N ASP A 452 10.02 20.33 -6.11
CA ASP A 452 10.61 21.53 -6.69
C ASP A 452 11.18 22.47 -5.61
N GLN A 453 10.51 22.54 -4.46
CA GLN A 453 10.96 23.28 -3.28
C GLN A 453 12.12 22.62 -2.51
N GLY A 454 12.52 21.40 -2.89
CA GLY A 454 13.66 20.70 -2.29
C GLY A 454 13.34 19.83 -1.07
N LEU A 455 12.06 19.54 -0.80
CA LEU A 455 11.67 18.66 0.32
C LEU A 455 12.12 17.19 0.08
N PHE A 456 12.27 16.80 -1.19
CA PHE A 456 12.70 15.46 -1.61
C PHE A 456 14.02 15.55 -2.41
N PRO A 457 15.17 15.82 -1.76
CA PRO A 457 16.39 16.14 -2.47
C PRO A 457 16.97 14.95 -3.26
N TYR A 458 16.88 13.72 -2.73
CA TYR A 458 17.34 12.53 -3.45
C TYR A 458 16.38 12.15 -4.58
N THR A 459 15.07 12.21 -4.35
CA THR A 459 14.07 12.01 -5.40
C THR A 459 14.25 13.00 -6.53
N LYS A 460 14.47 14.27 -6.22
CA LYS A 460 14.74 15.32 -7.22
C LYS A 460 15.99 15.01 -8.03
N ARG A 461 17.06 14.53 -7.39
CA ARG A 461 18.33 14.19 -8.03
C ARG A 461 18.19 12.99 -8.99
N TYR A 462 17.52 11.91 -8.55
CA TYR A 462 17.50 10.66 -9.29
C TYR A 462 16.28 10.44 -10.18
N LEU A 463 15.15 11.10 -9.93
CA LEU A 463 13.97 11.07 -10.79
C LEU A 463 13.78 12.36 -11.59
N GLY A 464 14.09 13.50 -11.01
CA GLY A 464 13.89 14.81 -11.64
C GLY A 464 12.41 15.20 -11.82
N THR A 465 11.54 14.26 -12.19
CA THR A 465 10.12 14.49 -12.47
C THR A 465 9.27 13.28 -12.11
N LEU A 466 8.01 13.54 -11.74
CA LEU A 466 7.00 12.50 -11.49
C LEU A 466 6.17 12.15 -12.74
N ARG A 467 6.57 12.64 -13.92
CA ARG A 467 5.81 12.46 -15.16
C ARG A 467 5.53 10.99 -15.51
N ASN A 468 6.48 10.12 -15.20
CA ASN A 468 6.40 8.68 -15.50
C ASN A 468 5.76 7.87 -14.36
N HIS A 469 5.26 8.52 -13.30
CA HIS A 469 4.63 7.84 -12.18
C HIS A 469 3.14 7.67 -12.40
N PHE A 470 2.63 6.48 -12.09
CA PHE A 470 1.23 6.12 -12.21
C PHE A 470 0.41 6.66 -11.03
N SER A 471 -0.83 7.03 -11.32
CA SER A 471 -1.90 7.22 -10.36
C SER A 471 -2.69 5.90 -10.28
N THR A 472 -2.75 5.27 -9.13
CA THR A 472 -3.26 3.90 -8.99
C THR A 472 -4.64 3.89 -8.36
N VAL A 473 -5.57 3.18 -9.01
CA VAL A 473 -6.91 2.88 -8.48
C VAL A 473 -6.97 1.42 -8.10
N GLY A 474 -7.50 1.12 -6.92
CA GLY A 474 -7.74 -0.23 -6.43
C GLY A 474 -9.21 -0.51 -6.17
N VAL A 475 -9.58 -1.77 -6.14
CA VAL A 475 -10.93 -2.25 -5.73
C VAL A 475 -10.77 -3.28 -4.62
N ASN A 476 -11.72 -3.28 -3.68
CA ASN A 476 -11.69 -4.20 -2.54
C ASN A 476 -13.09 -4.71 -2.21
N GLY A 477 -13.19 -5.98 -1.78
CA GLY A 477 -14.46 -6.57 -1.37
C GLY A 477 -15.41 -6.88 -2.53
N VAL A 478 -14.88 -7.25 -3.70
CA VAL A 478 -15.71 -7.58 -4.87
C VAL A 478 -16.55 -8.85 -4.62
N ASN A 479 -16.00 -9.83 -3.92
CA ASN A 479 -16.77 -10.99 -3.49
C ASN A 479 -17.97 -10.58 -2.62
N GLU A 480 -17.73 -9.75 -1.61
CA GLU A 480 -18.80 -9.27 -0.73
C GLU A 480 -19.73 -8.29 -1.43
N MET A 481 -19.28 -7.56 -2.46
CA MET A 481 -20.15 -6.79 -3.33
C MET A 481 -21.19 -7.69 -4.00
N ILE A 482 -20.75 -8.78 -4.62
CA ILE A 482 -21.62 -9.75 -5.31
C ILE A 482 -22.59 -10.37 -4.32
N ARG A 483 -22.11 -10.81 -3.15
CA ARG A 483 -22.95 -11.38 -2.08
C ARG A 483 -24.00 -10.40 -1.58
N ASN A 484 -23.63 -9.15 -1.31
CA ASN A 484 -24.59 -8.13 -0.86
C ASN A 484 -25.59 -7.73 -1.95
N PHE A 485 -25.12 -7.55 -3.19
CA PHE A 485 -25.97 -7.23 -4.33
C PHE A 485 -27.03 -8.30 -4.60
N SER A 486 -26.62 -9.57 -4.53
CA SER A 486 -27.49 -10.73 -4.75
C SER A 486 -28.27 -11.16 -3.50
N ARG A 487 -28.15 -10.44 -2.37
CA ARG A 487 -28.75 -10.81 -1.07
C ARG A 487 -28.30 -12.19 -0.55
N GLY A 488 -27.05 -12.55 -0.82
CA GLY A 488 -26.45 -13.81 -0.39
C GLY A 488 -26.69 -15.01 -1.27
N THR A 489 -27.36 -14.84 -2.43
CA THR A 489 -27.67 -15.96 -3.34
C THR A 489 -26.55 -16.31 -4.31
N ALA A 490 -25.55 -15.43 -4.46
CA ALA A 490 -24.38 -15.65 -5.33
C ALA A 490 -23.13 -15.02 -4.72
N ASP A 491 -21.97 -15.50 -5.16
CA ASP A 491 -20.65 -14.98 -4.83
C ASP A 491 -19.73 -15.07 -6.08
N ILE A 492 -18.44 -14.68 -5.93
CA ILE A 492 -17.47 -14.63 -7.03
C ILE A 492 -17.10 -16.02 -7.57
N THR A 493 -17.35 -17.09 -6.83
CA THR A 493 -16.98 -18.47 -7.23
C THR A 493 -17.97 -19.05 -8.25
N GLY A 494 -19.20 -18.56 -8.28
CA GLY A 494 -20.22 -18.95 -9.27
C GLY A 494 -20.05 -18.19 -10.59
N ARG A 495 -20.50 -18.80 -11.70
CA ARG A 495 -20.37 -18.21 -13.04
C ARG A 495 -20.92 -16.78 -13.13
N TRP A 496 -22.15 -16.57 -12.62
CA TRP A 496 -22.78 -15.24 -12.66
C TRP A 496 -21.95 -14.20 -11.88
N GLY A 497 -21.46 -14.57 -10.69
CA GLY A 497 -20.63 -13.68 -9.88
C GLY A 497 -19.30 -13.38 -10.52
N HIS A 498 -18.67 -14.37 -11.14
CA HIS A 498 -17.42 -14.21 -11.90
C HIS A 498 -17.63 -13.24 -13.09
N ASP A 499 -18.69 -13.44 -13.88
CA ASP A 499 -19.02 -12.56 -15.01
C ASP A 499 -19.30 -11.14 -14.52
N PHE A 500 -19.99 -10.96 -13.38
CA PHE A 500 -20.21 -9.65 -12.78
C PHE A 500 -18.90 -8.98 -12.32
N ALA A 501 -17.98 -9.73 -11.74
CA ALA A 501 -16.67 -9.20 -11.38
C ALA A 501 -15.87 -8.76 -12.62
N LEU A 502 -15.90 -9.53 -13.70
CA LEU A 502 -15.28 -9.15 -14.97
C LEU A 502 -15.87 -7.87 -15.56
N ASP A 503 -17.20 -7.75 -15.57
CA ASP A 503 -17.89 -6.55 -16.03
C ASP A 503 -17.46 -5.32 -15.21
N LEU A 504 -17.38 -5.47 -13.88
CA LEU A 504 -16.91 -4.41 -12.98
C LEU A 504 -15.48 -3.97 -13.34
N LEU A 505 -14.56 -4.92 -13.47
CA LEU A 505 -13.15 -4.60 -13.77
C LEU A 505 -13.00 -3.96 -15.14
N ARG A 506 -13.73 -4.43 -16.16
CA ARG A 506 -13.75 -3.84 -17.50
C ARG A 506 -14.28 -2.40 -17.47
N HIS A 507 -15.34 -2.15 -16.69
CA HIS A 507 -15.89 -0.82 -16.50
C HIS A 507 -14.84 0.12 -15.83
N VAL A 508 -14.24 -0.29 -14.74
CA VAL A 508 -13.19 0.50 -14.06
C VAL A 508 -12.02 0.79 -15.00
N ARG A 509 -11.57 -0.19 -15.79
CA ARG A 509 -10.52 0.02 -16.80
C ARG A 509 -10.91 1.05 -17.85
N SER A 510 -12.15 1.02 -18.36
CA SER A 510 -12.64 2.03 -19.30
C SER A 510 -12.57 3.43 -18.70
N ARG A 511 -13.01 3.59 -17.43
CA ARG A 511 -12.92 4.89 -16.74
C ARG A 511 -11.47 5.34 -16.50
N ILE A 512 -10.56 4.41 -16.22
CA ILE A 512 -9.13 4.71 -16.09
C ILE A 512 -8.54 5.23 -17.41
N VAL A 513 -8.91 4.65 -18.55
CA VAL A 513 -8.49 5.16 -19.88
C VAL A 513 -9.01 6.58 -20.10
N GLU A 514 -10.27 6.85 -19.80
CA GLU A 514 -10.83 8.21 -19.88
C GLU A 514 -10.08 9.20 -18.98
N MET A 515 -9.71 8.80 -17.76
CA MET A 515 -8.91 9.64 -16.86
C MET A 515 -7.53 9.96 -17.45
N GLN A 516 -6.87 8.98 -18.07
CA GLN A 516 -5.59 9.20 -18.75
C GLN A 516 -5.72 10.20 -19.90
N GLU A 517 -6.78 10.09 -20.70
CA GLU A 517 -7.04 11.00 -21.81
C GLU A 517 -7.32 12.43 -21.32
N GLN A 518 -8.12 12.58 -20.26
CA GLN A 518 -8.50 13.88 -19.71
C GLN A 518 -7.35 14.59 -19.02
N THR A 519 -6.48 13.87 -18.30
CA THR A 519 -5.43 14.46 -17.48
C THR A 519 -4.06 14.51 -18.18
N GLY A 520 -3.84 13.65 -19.17
CA GLY A 520 -2.53 13.43 -19.78
C GLY A 520 -1.55 12.65 -18.88
N HIS A 521 -1.98 12.20 -17.70
CA HIS A 521 -1.18 11.41 -16.76
C HIS A 521 -1.43 9.92 -16.91
N LEU A 522 -0.53 9.12 -16.32
CA LEU A 522 -0.65 7.66 -16.32
C LEU A 522 -1.51 7.19 -15.17
N TYR A 523 -2.44 6.30 -15.47
CA TYR A 523 -3.29 5.63 -14.50
C TYR A 523 -3.24 4.11 -14.69
N ASN A 524 -3.44 3.37 -13.61
CA ASN A 524 -3.57 1.92 -13.66
C ASN A 524 -4.57 1.40 -12.62
N LEU A 525 -4.99 0.14 -12.81
CA LEU A 525 -5.84 -0.61 -11.90
C LEU A 525 -5.00 -1.68 -11.20
N GLU A 526 -4.96 -1.66 -9.88
CA GLU A 526 -4.20 -2.62 -9.07
C GLU A 526 -5.10 -3.46 -8.17
N ALA A 527 -4.78 -4.73 -8.03
CA ALA A 527 -5.29 -5.56 -6.94
C ALA A 527 -4.48 -5.23 -5.66
N THR A 528 -4.74 -4.08 -5.10
CA THR A 528 -3.97 -3.52 -3.99
C THR A 528 -3.93 -4.47 -2.79
N PRO A 529 -2.76 -4.77 -2.22
CA PRO A 529 -2.67 -5.44 -0.92
C PRO A 529 -3.18 -4.49 0.14
N ALA A 530 -4.36 -4.74 0.65
CA ALA A 530 -5.09 -3.78 1.44
C ALA A 530 -5.59 -4.36 2.76
N GLU A 531 -4.77 -5.16 3.46
CA GLU A 531 -5.17 -5.84 4.69
C GLU A 531 -5.74 -4.89 5.74
N GLY A 532 -5.03 -3.79 6.04
CA GLY A 532 -5.53 -2.76 6.93
C GLY A 532 -6.79 -2.04 6.40
N THR A 533 -6.89 -1.87 5.08
CA THR A 533 -8.03 -1.24 4.42
C THR A 533 -9.25 -2.13 4.45
N THR A 534 -9.10 -3.45 4.20
CA THR A 534 -10.22 -4.40 4.25
C THR A 534 -10.86 -4.45 5.64
N TYR A 535 -10.01 -4.49 6.67
CA TYR A 535 -10.46 -4.44 8.07
C TYR A 535 -11.15 -3.12 8.38
N ARG A 536 -10.56 -1.98 7.99
CA ARG A 536 -11.15 -0.65 8.18
C ARG A 536 -12.53 -0.55 7.53
N PHE A 537 -12.66 -0.95 6.27
CA PHE A 537 -13.93 -0.92 5.55
C PHE A 537 -14.97 -1.78 6.25
N ALA A 538 -14.63 -3.02 6.55
CA ALA A 538 -15.55 -3.94 7.21
C ALA A 538 -16.01 -3.44 8.57
N LYS A 539 -15.09 -2.91 9.38
CA LYS A 539 -15.38 -2.35 10.70
C LYS A 539 -16.30 -1.13 10.65
N GLU A 540 -16.04 -0.19 9.73
CA GLU A 540 -16.88 1.01 9.57
C GLU A 540 -18.25 0.69 8.96
N ASP A 541 -18.30 -0.26 8.02
CA ASP A 541 -19.57 -0.69 7.42
C ASP A 541 -20.47 -1.40 8.42
N ARG A 542 -19.89 -2.23 9.28
CA ARG A 542 -20.66 -2.93 10.31
C ARG A 542 -21.36 -1.98 11.29
N LYS A 543 -20.71 -0.88 11.65
CA LYS A 543 -21.30 0.14 12.51
C LYS A 543 -22.49 0.83 11.86
N ARG A 544 -22.43 1.04 10.54
CA ARG A 544 -23.44 1.80 9.78
C ARG A 544 -24.54 0.91 9.20
N TYR A 545 -24.19 -0.31 8.85
CA TYR A 545 -25.04 -1.25 8.11
C TYR A 545 -25.00 -2.63 8.78
N PRO A 546 -25.76 -2.84 9.88
CA PRO A 546 -25.68 -4.11 10.64
C PRO A 546 -26.00 -5.37 9.83
N GLY A 547 -26.70 -5.23 8.70
CA GLY A 547 -27.06 -6.36 7.80
C GLY A 547 -26.12 -6.55 6.61
N ILE A 548 -24.94 -5.89 6.58
CA ILE A 548 -23.98 -6.06 5.49
C ILE A 548 -23.25 -7.40 5.64
N LEU A 549 -23.16 -8.16 4.54
CA LEU A 549 -22.43 -9.42 4.50
C LEU A 549 -20.93 -9.16 4.43
N GLN A 550 -20.21 -9.81 5.29
CA GLN A 550 -18.75 -9.68 5.46
C GLN A 550 -18.10 -11.06 5.53
N ALA A 551 -16.78 -11.09 5.49
CA ALA A 551 -15.94 -12.24 5.82
C ALA A 551 -15.32 -12.06 7.22
N GLY A 552 -14.68 -13.12 7.72
CA GLY A 552 -14.05 -13.14 9.03
C GLY A 552 -15.02 -13.41 10.19
N THR A 553 -14.59 -13.00 11.37
CA THR A 553 -15.35 -13.17 12.62
C THR A 553 -15.92 -11.84 13.08
N GLU A 554 -16.74 -11.89 14.13
CA GLU A 554 -17.27 -10.67 14.76
C GLU A 554 -16.18 -9.76 15.31
N ALA A 555 -15.15 -10.32 15.89
CA ALA A 555 -14.02 -9.57 16.44
C ALA A 555 -13.07 -9.05 15.34
N ASN A 556 -12.91 -9.82 14.26
CA ASN A 556 -12.00 -9.52 13.17
C ASN A 556 -12.72 -9.60 11.81
N PRO A 557 -13.61 -8.64 11.50
CA PRO A 557 -14.28 -8.58 10.21
C PRO A 557 -13.32 -8.09 9.14
N TYR A 558 -13.47 -8.62 7.91
CA TYR A 558 -12.73 -8.14 6.74
C TYR A 558 -13.55 -8.31 5.47
N TYR A 559 -13.10 -7.69 4.39
CA TYR A 559 -13.55 -7.97 3.04
C TYR A 559 -12.46 -8.73 2.28
N THR A 560 -12.87 -9.64 1.42
CA THR A 560 -11.94 -10.36 0.53
C THR A 560 -11.18 -9.36 -0.33
N ASN A 561 -9.86 -9.50 -0.38
CA ASN A 561 -9.01 -8.56 -1.10
C ASN A 561 -9.29 -8.58 -2.60
N SER A 562 -9.51 -7.41 -3.18
CA SER A 562 -9.73 -7.20 -4.61
C SER A 562 -10.80 -8.16 -5.19
N THR A 563 -10.44 -8.98 -6.18
CA THR A 563 -11.26 -10.06 -6.76
C THR A 563 -10.75 -11.45 -6.40
N GLN A 564 -10.02 -11.59 -5.30
CA GLN A 564 -9.52 -12.89 -4.85
C GLN A 564 -10.67 -13.83 -4.46
N LEU A 565 -10.39 -15.14 -4.47
CA LEU A 565 -11.33 -16.14 -3.97
C LEU A 565 -11.48 -16.03 -2.45
N PRO A 566 -12.65 -16.35 -1.89
CA PRO A 566 -12.83 -16.46 -0.46
C PRO A 566 -11.84 -17.46 0.16
N VAL A 567 -11.33 -17.14 1.35
CA VAL A 567 -10.42 -18.03 2.08
C VAL A 567 -11.11 -19.37 2.33
N GLY A 568 -10.40 -20.47 2.04
CA GLY A 568 -10.91 -21.83 2.21
C GLY A 568 -11.90 -22.28 1.13
N PHE A 569 -11.99 -21.57 -0.01
CA PHE A 569 -12.83 -21.99 -1.12
C PHE A 569 -12.34 -23.29 -1.76
N THR A 570 -11.06 -23.42 -2.00
CA THR A 570 -10.46 -24.62 -2.60
C THR A 570 -9.02 -24.79 -2.12
N ASP A 571 -8.60 -26.06 -2.00
CA ASP A 571 -7.21 -26.47 -1.72
C ASP A 571 -6.50 -26.90 -3.01
N ASP A 572 -7.23 -26.96 -4.14
CA ASP A 572 -6.64 -27.24 -5.44
C ASP A 572 -6.09 -25.95 -6.08
N PRO A 573 -4.75 -25.81 -6.20
CA PRO A 573 -4.13 -24.64 -6.81
C PRO A 573 -4.52 -24.44 -8.27
N PHE A 574 -4.83 -25.52 -9.01
CA PHE A 574 -5.24 -25.42 -10.41
C PHE A 574 -6.68 -24.92 -10.53
N GLU A 575 -7.59 -25.33 -9.66
CA GLU A 575 -8.93 -24.74 -9.60
C GLU A 575 -8.86 -23.25 -9.26
N ALA A 576 -8.03 -22.86 -8.30
CA ALA A 576 -7.82 -21.45 -7.97
C ALA A 576 -7.30 -20.66 -9.18
N LEU A 577 -6.33 -21.21 -9.93
CA LEU A 577 -5.79 -20.61 -11.15
C LEU A 577 -6.85 -20.48 -12.23
N GLU A 578 -7.65 -21.52 -12.50
CA GLU A 578 -8.73 -21.49 -13.49
C GLU A 578 -9.78 -20.43 -13.21
N ARG A 579 -10.16 -20.26 -11.93
CA ARG A 579 -11.12 -19.24 -11.49
C ARG A 579 -10.58 -17.83 -11.55
N GLN A 580 -9.27 -17.65 -11.39
CA GLN A 580 -8.64 -16.34 -11.25
C GLN A 580 -7.96 -15.82 -12.52
N ASP A 581 -7.61 -16.68 -13.49
CA ASP A 581 -6.81 -16.28 -14.65
C ASP A 581 -7.39 -15.09 -15.40
N GLU A 582 -8.67 -15.11 -15.73
CA GLU A 582 -9.32 -14.04 -16.49
C GLU A 582 -9.46 -12.74 -15.66
N LEU A 583 -9.77 -12.86 -14.38
CA LEU A 583 -9.88 -11.71 -13.46
C LEU A 583 -8.52 -11.05 -13.24
N GLN A 584 -7.47 -11.83 -12.98
CA GLN A 584 -6.13 -11.31 -12.69
C GLN A 584 -5.54 -10.56 -13.88
N ARG A 585 -5.88 -10.95 -15.09
CA ARG A 585 -5.45 -10.28 -16.34
C ARG A 585 -6.08 -8.90 -16.55
N GLN A 586 -7.12 -8.53 -15.79
CA GLN A 586 -7.73 -7.21 -15.90
C GLN A 586 -6.90 -6.12 -15.19
N TYR A 587 -6.03 -6.48 -14.27
CA TYR A 587 -5.25 -5.53 -13.48
C TYR A 587 -4.02 -5.04 -14.24
N THR A 588 -4.06 -3.79 -14.70
CA THR A 588 -2.95 -3.14 -15.43
C THR A 588 -1.85 -2.58 -14.52
N GLY A 589 -2.17 -2.41 -13.24
CA GLY A 589 -1.25 -1.96 -12.18
C GLY A 589 -0.68 -3.08 -11.34
N GLY A 590 -1.03 -4.34 -11.67
CA GLY A 590 -0.52 -5.52 -11.00
C GLY A 590 -1.51 -6.21 -10.08
N THR A 591 -1.20 -7.47 -9.88
CA THR A 591 -1.90 -8.39 -9.00
C THR A 591 -0.99 -9.58 -8.73
N VAL A 592 -1.23 -10.32 -7.65
CA VAL A 592 -0.59 -11.61 -7.42
C VAL A 592 -1.62 -12.62 -6.97
N LEU A 593 -1.56 -13.82 -7.52
CA LEU A 593 -2.30 -14.94 -6.99
C LEU A 593 -1.43 -15.71 -6.00
N HIS A 594 -1.88 -15.76 -4.75
CA HIS A 594 -1.29 -16.60 -3.73
C HIS A 594 -1.88 -18.01 -3.83
N LEU A 595 -1.05 -18.98 -4.18
CA LEU A 595 -1.41 -20.39 -4.12
C LEU A 595 -1.17 -20.89 -2.69
N TYR A 596 -2.20 -20.82 -1.86
CA TYR A 596 -2.13 -21.26 -0.46
C TYR A 596 -2.07 -22.77 -0.40
N MET A 597 -1.10 -23.29 0.38
CA MET A 597 -0.91 -24.71 0.60
C MET A 597 -1.15 -25.02 2.09
N GLU A 598 -2.11 -25.89 2.40
CA GLU A 598 -2.42 -26.26 3.79
C GLU A 598 -1.30 -27.04 4.50
N GLY A 599 -0.38 -27.61 3.74
CA GLY A 599 0.75 -28.38 4.26
C GLY A 599 2.08 -28.05 3.58
N PRO A 600 3.19 -28.57 4.10
CA PRO A 600 4.47 -28.45 3.45
C PRO A 600 4.41 -29.15 2.08
N LEU A 601 4.85 -28.47 1.02
CA LEU A 601 5.07 -29.12 -0.27
C LEU A 601 6.06 -30.28 -0.11
N SER A 602 5.84 -31.34 -0.86
CA SER A 602 6.65 -32.56 -0.81
C SER A 602 8.09 -32.37 -1.37
N GLY A 603 8.61 -31.13 -1.35
CA GLY A 603 9.97 -30.77 -1.73
C GLY A 603 10.06 -29.84 -2.93
N ALA A 604 11.29 -29.47 -3.27
CA ALA A 604 11.62 -28.55 -4.36
C ALA A 604 11.06 -28.99 -5.71
N GLN A 605 11.09 -30.27 -6.01
CA GLN A 605 10.65 -30.80 -7.31
C GLN A 605 9.13 -30.66 -7.51
N ALA A 606 8.33 -30.91 -6.48
CA ALA A 606 6.88 -30.71 -6.56
C ALA A 606 6.54 -29.24 -6.73
N CYS A 607 7.22 -28.35 -5.99
CA CYS A 607 7.08 -26.91 -6.11
C CYS A 607 7.47 -26.40 -7.51
N LYS A 608 8.60 -26.88 -8.05
CA LYS A 608 9.05 -26.57 -9.43
C LYS A 608 7.99 -26.96 -10.47
N GLN A 609 7.43 -28.16 -10.35
CA GLN A 609 6.40 -28.65 -11.27
C GLN A 609 5.10 -27.82 -11.17
N LEU A 610 4.68 -27.46 -9.96
CA LEU A 610 3.52 -26.60 -9.75
C LEU A 610 3.71 -25.24 -10.43
N VAL A 611 4.81 -24.54 -10.13
CA VAL A 611 5.10 -23.22 -10.70
C VAL A 611 5.22 -23.31 -12.22
N ARG A 612 5.98 -24.26 -12.74
CA ARG A 612 6.16 -24.47 -14.18
C ARG A 612 4.84 -24.65 -14.90
N ARG A 613 4.01 -25.61 -14.45
CA ARG A 613 2.70 -25.89 -15.07
C ARG A 613 1.75 -24.70 -14.98
N SER A 614 1.78 -23.98 -13.87
CA SER A 614 0.97 -22.77 -13.68
C SER A 614 1.33 -21.70 -14.73
N LEU A 615 2.62 -21.42 -14.93
CA LEU A 615 3.08 -20.40 -15.85
C LEU A 615 2.95 -20.82 -17.34
N GLU A 616 3.06 -22.12 -17.65
CA GLU A 616 2.87 -22.64 -19.00
C GLU A 616 1.39 -22.67 -19.41
N ARG A 617 0.47 -23.00 -18.48
CA ARG A 617 -0.95 -23.21 -18.77
C ARG A 617 -1.77 -21.91 -18.67
N PHE A 618 -1.47 -21.04 -17.71
CA PHE A 618 -2.26 -19.85 -17.41
C PHE A 618 -1.56 -18.57 -17.85
N ARG A 619 -2.34 -17.51 -18.04
CA ARG A 619 -1.87 -16.21 -18.53
C ARG A 619 -1.85 -15.13 -17.44
N LEU A 620 -2.23 -15.45 -16.21
CA LEU A 620 -2.14 -14.50 -15.11
C LEU A 620 -0.70 -14.02 -14.94
N PRO A 621 -0.50 -12.72 -14.62
CA PRO A 621 0.83 -12.11 -14.74
C PRO A 621 1.79 -12.49 -13.61
N TYR A 622 1.29 -12.95 -12.44
CA TYR A 622 2.10 -13.02 -11.23
C TYR A 622 1.57 -14.03 -10.25
N ILE A 623 2.40 -14.97 -9.83
CA ILE A 623 2.03 -15.98 -8.83
C ILE A 623 3.08 -16.10 -7.72
N THR A 624 2.65 -16.56 -6.57
CA THR A 624 3.53 -17.06 -5.51
C THR A 624 2.90 -18.29 -4.88
N VAL A 625 3.74 -19.20 -4.42
CA VAL A 625 3.32 -20.35 -3.62
C VAL A 625 3.47 -19.97 -2.16
N THR A 626 2.41 -20.08 -1.37
CA THR A 626 2.39 -19.64 0.02
C THR A 626 2.17 -20.83 0.95
N PRO A 627 3.25 -21.50 1.41
CA PRO A 627 3.15 -22.58 2.38
C PRO A 627 2.77 -22.03 3.75
N THR A 628 2.06 -22.85 4.53
CA THR A 628 1.77 -22.51 5.92
C THR A 628 2.95 -22.89 6.80
N PHE A 629 3.44 -21.94 7.60
CA PHE A 629 4.49 -22.17 8.60
C PHE A 629 4.30 -21.26 9.81
N SER A 630 4.95 -21.60 10.92
CA SER A 630 4.97 -20.80 12.15
C SER A 630 6.40 -20.43 12.51
N ILE A 631 6.59 -19.31 13.21
CA ILE A 631 7.91 -18.88 13.69
C ILE A 631 7.90 -18.87 15.22
N CYS A 632 8.72 -19.70 15.82
CA CYS A 632 8.97 -19.66 17.25
C CYS A 632 10.10 -18.64 17.56
N PRO A 633 9.92 -17.70 18.51
CA PRO A 633 10.98 -16.76 18.89
C PRO A 633 12.27 -17.42 19.36
N LYS A 634 12.17 -18.63 19.95
CA LYS A 634 13.31 -19.40 20.48
C LYS A 634 13.88 -20.39 19.46
N HIS A 635 13.00 -21.14 18.74
CA HIS A 635 13.41 -22.26 17.89
C HIS A 635 13.32 -22.00 16.39
N GLY A 636 12.95 -20.76 16.00
CA GLY A 636 12.89 -20.37 14.59
C GLY A 636 11.74 -21.02 13.83
N TYR A 637 12.00 -21.41 12.59
CA TYR A 637 11.03 -21.96 11.64
C TYR A 637 10.45 -23.33 12.07
N LEU A 638 9.12 -23.43 11.93
CA LEU A 638 8.34 -24.65 12.13
C LEU A 638 7.40 -24.86 10.94
N PRO A 639 7.46 -25.98 10.21
CA PRO A 639 6.55 -26.24 9.11
C PRO A 639 5.13 -26.46 9.64
N GLY A 640 4.14 -25.89 8.92
CA GLY A 640 2.72 -25.99 9.30
C GLY A 640 2.28 -24.95 10.33
N ARG A 641 0.98 -24.98 10.62
CA ARG A 641 0.35 -24.10 11.61
C ARG A 641 0.52 -24.67 13.02
N HIS A 642 1.14 -23.92 13.90
CA HIS A 642 1.32 -24.25 15.28
C HIS A 642 0.87 -23.10 16.17
N ASP A 643 -0.08 -23.32 17.05
CA ASP A 643 -0.50 -22.35 18.07
C ASP A 643 0.56 -22.23 19.18
N PHE A 644 1.28 -23.33 19.44
CA PHE A 644 2.41 -23.43 20.37
C PHE A 644 3.58 -24.15 19.73
N CYS A 645 4.79 -23.81 20.14
CA CYS A 645 5.99 -24.45 19.61
C CYS A 645 6.20 -25.85 20.23
N PRO A 646 6.17 -26.96 19.47
CA PRO A 646 6.36 -28.30 20.00
C PRO A 646 7.71 -28.51 20.70
N ARG A 647 8.74 -27.78 20.28
CA ARG A 647 10.07 -27.81 20.93
C ARG A 647 10.05 -27.13 22.28
N CYS A 648 9.38 -25.97 22.41
CA CYS A 648 9.18 -25.33 23.71
C CYS A 648 8.38 -26.21 24.66
N ASP A 649 7.34 -26.89 24.18
CA ASP A 649 6.54 -27.79 25.00
C ASP A 649 7.35 -29.00 25.45
N THR A 650 8.18 -29.57 24.60
CA THR A 650 9.10 -30.67 24.95
C THR A 650 10.10 -30.22 26.04
N GLU A 651 10.67 -29.03 25.91
CA GLU A 651 11.58 -28.47 26.91
C GLU A 651 10.90 -28.21 28.24
N LEU A 652 9.70 -27.63 28.22
CA LEU A 652 8.90 -27.40 29.43
C LEU A 652 8.55 -28.72 30.13
N LEU A 653 8.21 -29.75 29.37
CA LEU A 653 7.93 -31.08 29.91
C LEU A 653 9.19 -31.74 30.47
N ALA A 654 10.36 -31.55 29.83
CA ALA A 654 11.64 -32.05 30.31
C ALA A 654 12.05 -31.39 31.64
N VAL A 655 11.88 -30.07 31.75
CA VAL A 655 12.10 -29.32 33.00
C VAL A 655 11.14 -29.82 34.09
N LYS A 656 9.87 -30.01 33.81
CA LYS A 656 8.89 -30.55 34.75
C LYS A 656 9.19 -31.98 35.22
N ARG A 657 9.83 -32.79 34.37
CA ARG A 657 10.26 -34.17 34.68
C ARG A 657 11.63 -34.24 35.36
N GLY A 658 12.27 -33.09 35.67
CA GLY A 658 13.58 -33.05 36.29
C GLY A 658 14.76 -33.46 35.38
N ALA A 659 14.49 -33.59 34.06
CA ALA A 659 15.51 -34.00 33.06
C ALA A 659 16.49 -32.89 32.69
N ILE A 660 16.15 -31.60 32.99
CA ILE A 660 17.00 -30.43 32.74
C ILE A 660 16.96 -29.55 34.01
N ALA A 661 18.15 -29.26 34.57
CA ALA A 661 18.24 -28.30 35.66
C ALA A 661 17.74 -26.92 35.20
N THR A 662 16.87 -26.31 36.00
CA THR A 662 16.36 -24.96 35.73
C THR A 662 17.57 -24.01 35.72
N PRO A 663 17.78 -23.20 34.68
CA PRO A 663 18.81 -22.16 34.72
C PRO A 663 18.44 -21.20 35.86
N ILE A 664 19.33 -21.08 36.85
CA ILE A 664 19.20 -20.08 37.92
C ILE A 664 19.33 -18.73 37.19
N VAL A 665 18.20 -18.04 37.02
CA VAL A 665 18.24 -16.62 36.64
C VAL A 665 18.84 -15.90 37.84
N ALA A 666 20.12 -15.53 37.74
CA ALA A 666 20.74 -14.65 38.68
C ALA A 666 19.94 -13.34 38.72
N GLN A 667 19.19 -13.11 39.75
CA GLN A 667 18.68 -11.81 40.13
C GLN A 667 19.90 -10.94 40.43
N GLY A 668 20.40 -10.22 39.41
CA GLY A 668 21.35 -9.14 39.61
C GLY A 668 20.57 -7.92 40.11
N GLY A 669 20.99 -7.40 41.23
CA GLY A 669 20.49 -6.21 41.88
C GLY A 669 20.69 -4.92 41.09
#